data_b4c25a48318b5bc9b3c61666dbfdfd6d
#
_entry.id   b4c25a48318b5bc9b3c61666dbfdfd6d
#
_cell.length_a   1.000
_cell.length_b   1.000
_cell.length_c   1.000
_cell.angle_alpha   90.00
_cell.angle_beta   90.00
_cell.angle_gamma   90.00
#
_symmetry.space_group_name_H-M   'P 1'
#
loop_
_entity.id
_entity.type
_entity.pdbx_description
1 polymer ?
#
loop_
_entity_poly.entity_id
_entity_poly.type
_entity_poly.pdbx_seq_one_letter_code
_entity_poly.pdbx_strand_id
1 'polypeptide(L)'
;MSRPAPSPFLLTLFLAFLLVGSVRAQDRFDVTGVVVDSAGVGLQGATVVALTATDSTLTKFATANSDGVFTLRRVPTGDYVLQITFVGFQTVQKDFSLVDADFDAGRMVMQNQTEELDELVVSAEHIPMVVKRDTLEYNANAFATRPNAVVEDLLRRLPGIEVEADGSIKAQGEDVQKVLVDGKEFFGDDPKIATKNLPAAAIDRVQVYDKKSDMAEFTGVDDGQEQKTINLELKEDAKNGYFGNVSGGYSADGRYDGQASINRFSPTTQLAFIGNVNNVNRQGFSFGDYMSFMGGMGALANGSFRVGDGGINIGNDLSDGFSETLALGLNVSRDFGSDTEIRSSYFLSSIENNQVRSILSRQVLGAALAADTDENSTQFSDNLTHRLNLNLSQEFSEGHDVRLRSNLTLSSSSLSNIGVRSTTDLAGALQNISDTRYLTDGKSTRGSANLTWRKRLNENGTSVVAESRLNLNDSDTDADLESLTGIARDGNALTYQEIQQIQQSLGNTLQHVQRLSLTQSFGKEHLVEVQAERQAINEDKDQVVYDLISGTQVLNELLSSGLDRSYTYLRGGLTYRRSWENVNLGVGVEVQESTLDGTILENDVSVSNGYTHILPTLQLNWSPAQGRTLWLRYNTSTREPSMTELQPFTDNSDPLNVYVGNPELEPEYRHAVTLRYSYFDQFTFINFFAWASANYTANNITRSRTIGRGLEQEITSVNTDGDWTYTGNVNFGAPLRSLGMKFNLSNNAMYNRGLEIINSEQNASRTLRNTLGLTLENRDKEFFDVAVTGSFTFNDVAYSLNDQQDQSYVNSSYSARASVYLGETWEISSELDYRVYSQEVFGEARSVPLWQASITKSLIGQRADLRLTGLDLLDRNEGISFTNSGNFVREERINSLGRYVMLTFIYRLSGSGRETTRGMPVIRMMG
;
A
#
# COMPACT_ATOMS: atom_id res chain seq x y z
N MET A 1 -40.67 -2.09 16.96
CA MET A 1 -40.13 -3.24 16.22
C MET A 1 -40.76 -3.30 14.83
N SER A 2 -40.30 -2.58 13.88
CA SER A 2 -40.66 -2.72 12.46
C SER A 2 -39.37 -2.75 11.68
N ARG A 3 -39.10 -3.89 11.04
CA ARG A 3 -37.96 -4.05 10.12
C ARG A 3 -38.12 -3.04 8.98
N PRO A 4 -37.14 -2.20 8.66
CA PRO A 4 -37.20 -1.44 7.44
C PRO A 4 -37.08 -2.42 6.25
N ALA A 5 -37.98 -2.32 5.30
CA ALA A 5 -37.92 -3.01 4.03
C ALA A 5 -36.65 -2.58 3.28
N PRO A 6 -35.99 -3.48 2.53
CA PRO A 6 -34.82 -3.11 1.74
C PRO A 6 -35.21 -1.99 0.77
N SER A 7 -34.40 -0.94 0.71
CA SER A 7 -34.69 0.23 -0.10
C SER A 7 -34.92 -0.17 -1.55
N PRO A 8 -35.95 0.37 -2.23
CA PRO A 8 -36.30 0.02 -3.61
C PRO A 8 -35.15 0.32 -4.61
N PHE A 9 -34.14 1.05 -4.17
CA PHE A 9 -32.95 1.41 -4.96
C PHE A 9 -32.02 0.22 -5.22
N LEU A 10 -31.86 -0.70 -4.25
CA LEU A 10 -31.08 -1.93 -4.45
C LEU A 10 -31.78 -2.92 -5.37
N LEU A 11 -33.12 -2.96 -5.31
CA LEU A 11 -33.92 -3.83 -6.19
C LEU A 11 -33.94 -3.29 -7.63
N THR A 12 -33.98 -1.96 -7.82
CA THR A 12 -33.90 -1.31 -9.15
C THR A 12 -32.51 -1.44 -9.77
N LEU A 13 -31.44 -1.42 -8.99
CA LEU A 13 -30.07 -1.66 -9.49
C LEU A 13 -29.89 -3.12 -9.90
N PHE A 14 -30.45 -4.06 -9.14
CA PHE A 14 -30.43 -5.49 -9.48
C PHE A 14 -31.32 -5.81 -10.70
N LEU A 15 -32.47 -5.16 -10.85
CA LEU A 15 -33.32 -5.26 -12.02
C LEU A 15 -32.72 -4.57 -13.26
N ALA A 16 -32.00 -3.44 -13.10
CA ALA A 16 -31.27 -2.79 -14.19
C ALA A 16 -30.12 -3.67 -14.69
N PHE A 17 -29.49 -4.44 -13.82
CA PHE A 17 -28.45 -5.42 -14.20
C PHE A 17 -29.04 -6.63 -14.97
N LEU A 18 -30.29 -6.99 -14.71
CA LEU A 18 -31.00 -8.04 -15.44
C LEU A 18 -31.53 -7.56 -16.82
N LEU A 19 -31.72 -6.26 -17.00
CA LEU A 19 -32.20 -5.68 -18.27
C LEU A 19 -31.10 -5.37 -19.30
N VAL A 20 -29.82 -5.42 -18.94
CA VAL A 20 -28.67 -5.34 -19.88
C VAL A 20 -28.45 -6.65 -20.66
N GLY A 21 -29.27 -7.67 -20.42
CA GLY A 21 -29.19 -9.03 -21.01
C GLY A 21 -29.60 -9.18 -22.45
N SER A 22 -29.74 -8.13 -23.27
CA SER A 22 -29.92 -8.25 -24.72
C SER A 22 -28.68 -7.75 -25.48
N VAL A 23 -27.50 -8.14 -25.09
CA VAL A 23 -26.37 -8.16 -26.02
C VAL A 23 -26.72 -9.21 -27.08
N ARG A 24 -26.95 -8.78 -28.31
CA ARG A 24 -27.07 -9.68 -29.46
C ARG A 24 -25.84 -10.59 -29.40
N ALA A 25 -26.07 -11.89 -29.25
CA ALA A 25 -24.99 -12.84 -29.33
C ALA A 25 -24.37 -12.67 -30.71
N GLN A 26 -23.13 -12.19 -30.74
CA GLN A 26 -22.33 -12.11 -31.95
C GLN A 26 -22.16 -13.56 -32.45
N ASP A 27 -22.48 -13.81 -33.70
CA ASP A 27 -22.32 -15.14 -34.30
C ASP A 27 -20.84 -15.55 -34.17
N ARG A 28 -20.61 -16.78 -33.76
CA ARG A 28 -19.30 -17.32 -33.47
C ARG A 28 -19.08 -18.61 -34.19
N PHE A 29 -17.96 -18.70 -34.89
CA PHE A 29 -17.60 -19.81 -35.75
C PHE A 29 -16.30 -20.47 -35.34
N ASP A 30 -16.08 -21.71 -35.72
CA ASP A 30 -14.84 -22.41 -35.46
C ASP A 30 -13.86 -22.23 -36.63
N VAL A 31 -12.54 -22.13 -36.31
CA VAL A 31 -11.45 -22.08 -37.28
C VAL A 31 -10.61 -23.32 -37.09
N THR A 32 -10.53 -24.12 -38.14
CA THR A 32 -9.81 -25.38 -38.13
C THR A 32 -8.65 -25.39 -39.14
N GLY A 33 -7.68 -26.30 -38.98
CA GLY A 33 -6.60 -26.48 -39.92
C GLY A 33 -5.57 -27.48 -39.41
N VAL A 34 -4.55 -27.76 -40.25
CA VAL A 34 -3.48 -28.70 -39.92
C VAL A 34 -2.12 -28.05 -40.13
N VAL A 35 -1.26 -28.05 -39.11
CA VAL A 35 0.12 -27.53 -39.16
C VAL A 35 1.09 -28.69 -39.41
N VAL A 36 1.88 -28.58 -40.45
CA VAL A 36 2.83 -29.63 -40.83
C VAL A 36 4.21 -29.02 -41.16
N ASP A 37 5.23 -29.85 -41.12
CA ASP A 37 6.56 -29.51 -41.66
C ASP A 37 6.62 -29.64 -43.19
N SER A 38 7.78 -29.32 -43.77
CA SER A 38 8.04 -29.47 -45.23
C SER A 38 7.95 -30.91 -45.72
N ALA A 39 8.09 -31.92 -44.84
CA ALA A 39 7.96 -33.34 -45.17
C ALA A 39 6.51 -33.83 -44.98
N GLY A 40 5.61 -33.01 -44.47
CA GLY A 40 4.21 -33.29 -44.24
C GLY A 40 3.87 -33.95 -42.92
N VAL A 41 4.78 -33.97 -41.98
CA VAL A 41 4.60 -34.48 -40.62
C VAL A 41 3.90 -33.43 -39.75
N GLY A 42 2.87 -33.83 -38.97
CA GLY A 42 2.15 -32.94 -38.07
C GLY A 42 3.05 -32.38 -36.97
N LEU A 43 3.00 -31.05 -36.76
CA LEU A 43 3.77 -30.36 -35.73
C LEU A 43 3.00 -30.25 -34.42
N GLN A 44 3.13 -31.27 -33.58
CA GLN A 44 2.50 -31.29 -32.25
C GLN A 44 2.98 -30.13 -31.36
N GLY A 45 2.06 -29.40 -30.79
CA GLY A 45 2.36 -28.28 -29.92
C GLY A 45 2.64 -26.95 -30.64
N ALA A 46 2.48 -26.91 -31.99
CA ALA A 46 2.51 -25.63 -32.72
C ALA A 46 1.42 -24.69 -32.16
N THR A 47 1.80 -23.46 -31.86
CA THR A 47 0.87 -22.46 -31.34
C THR A 47 0.22 -21.72 -32.49
N VAL A 48 -1.12 -21.72 -32.49
CA VAL A 48 -1.95 -21.06 -33.48
C VAL A 48 -2.79 -19.97 -32.82
N VAL A 49 -2.69 -18.76 -33.33
CA VAL A 49 -3.39 -17.59 -32.79
C VAL A 49 -4.19 -16.90 -33.89
N ALA A 50 -5.38 -16.41 -33.57
CA ALA A 50 -6.14 -15.48 -34.37
C ALA A 50 -6.05 -14.08 -33.81
N LEU A 51 -5.46 -13.17 -34.61
CA LEU A 51 -5.30 -11.76 -34.28
C LEU A 51 -6.32 -10.95 -35.09
N THR A 52 -6.90 -9.90 -34.51
CA THR A 52 -7.72 -8.94 -35.28
C THR A 52 -6.85 -8.24 -36.33
N ALA A 53 -7.36 -8.11 -37.55
CA ALA A 53 -6.59 -7.51 -38.66
C ALA A 53 -6.35 -6.00 -38.47
N THR A 54 -7.14 -5.32 -37.64
CA THR A 54 -7.08 -3.87 -37.45
C THR A 54 -6.04 -3.43 -36.45
N ASP A 55 -5.81 -4.22 -35.38
CA ASP A 55 -4.97 -3.82 -34.25
C ASP A 55 -4.10 -4.96 -33.70
N SER A 56 -4.00 -6.08 -34.45
CA SER A 56 -3.27 -7.30 -34.08
C SER A 56 -3.59 -7.83 -32.67
N THR A 57 -4.80 -7.52 -32.15
CA THR A 57 -5.23 -8.02 -30.83
C THR A 57 -5.54 -9.50 -30.89
N LEU A 58 -4.99 -10.27 -29.95
CA LEU A 58 -5.24 -11.70 -29.83
C LEU A 58 -6.72 -11.98 -29.50
N THR A 59 -7.41 -12.65 -30.39
CA THR A 59 -8.84 -13.03 -30.22
C THR A 59 -9.00 -14.44 -29.67
N LYS A 60 -8.26 -15.43 -30.23
CA LYS A 60 -8.26 -16.83 -29.82
C LYS A 60 -6.91 -17.47 -30.11
N PHE A 61 -6.65 -18.58 -29.40
CA PHE A 61 -5.50 -19.42 -29.63
C PHE A 61 -5.86 -20.90 -29.47
N ALA A 62 -5.05 -21.77 -30.07
CA ALA A 62 -5.03 -23.20 -29.85
C ALA A 62 -3.62 -23.75 -30.03
N THR A 63 -3.38 -24.94 -29.51
CA THR A 63 -2.18 -25.72 -29.81
C THR A 63 -2.56 -26.90 -30.70
N ALA A 64 -1.72 -27.21 -31.68
CA ALA A 64 -1.91 -28.34 -32.54
C ALA A 64 -1.70 -29.68 -31.80
N ASN A 65 -2.53 -30.67 -32.06
CA ASN A 65 -2.44 -32.02 -31.49
C ASN A 65 -1.31 -32.85 -32.14
N SER A 66 -1.21 -34.15 -31.81
CA SER A 66 -0.20 -35.08 -32.34
C SER A 66 -0.18 -35.19 -33.86
N ASP A 67 -1.29 -34.94 -34.51
CA ASP A 67 -1.43 -35.00 -35.96
C ASP A 67 -1.27 -33.62 -36.63
N GLY A 68 -0.93 -32.59 -35.84
CA GLY A 68 -0.83 -31.22 -36.26
C GLY A 68 -2.17 -30.49 -36.40
N VAL A 69 -3.30 -31.12 -36.05
CA VAL A 69 -4.64 -30.52 -36.16
C VAL A 69 -4.89 -29.51 -35.05
N PHE A 70 -5.40 -28.33 -35.40
CA PHE A 70 -5.85 -27.30 -34.44
C PHE A 70 -7.29 -26.90 -34.68
N THR A 71 -7.95 -26.42 -33.63
CA THR A 71 -9.30 -25.83 -33.67
C THR A 71 -9.38 -24.62 -32.73
N LEU A 72 -9.57 -23.43 -33.34
CA LEU A 72 -9.91 -22.21 -32.60
C LEU A 72 -11.45 -22.17 -32.46
N ARG A 73 -11.97 -22.45 -31.27
CA ARG A 73 -13.42 -22.56 -31.07
C ARG A 73 -14.08 -21.22 -30.79
N ARG A 74 -15.24 -21.00 -31.39
CA ARG A 74 -16.13 -19.85 -31.11
C ARG A 74 -15.42 -18.48 -31.29
N VAL A 75 -14.74 -18.31 -32.42
CA VAL A 75 -14.16 -17.04 -32.85
C VAL A 75 -15.32 -16.11 -33.30
N PRO A 76 -15.40 -14.87 -32.84
CA PRO A 76 -16.44 -13.91 -33.28
C PRO A 76 -16.34 -13.63 -34.79
N THR A 77 -17.41 -13.14 -35.43
CA THR A 77 -17.35 -12.61 -36.81
C THR A 77 -16.41 -11.39 -36.88
N GLY A 78 -15.58 -11.31 -37.92
CA GLY A 78 -14.60 -10.23 -38.15
C GLY A 78 -13.48 -10.65 -39.08
N ASP A 79 -12.55 -9.72 -39.32
CA ASP A 79 -11.33 -9.91 -40.11
C ASP A 79 -10.15 -10.22 -39.18
N TYR A 80 -9.40 -11.26 -39.53
CA TYR A 80 -8.35 -11.81 -38.67
C TYR A 80 -7.09 -12.17 -39.47
N VAL A 81 -5.96 -12.16 -38.72
CA VAL A 81 -4.70 -12.79 -39.16
C VAL A 81 -4.50 -14.07 -38.33
N LEU A 82 -4.43 -15.23 -39.00
CA LEU A 82 -4.03 -16.49 -38.39
C LEU A 82 -2.49 -16.53 -38.37
N GLN A 83 -1.91 -16.58 -37.18
CA GLN A 83 -0.45 -16.69 -37.03
C GLN A 83 -0.10 -18.02 -36.36
N ILE A 84 0.89 -18.72 -36.91
CA ILE A 84 1.34 -20.03 -36.44
C ILE A 84 2.83 -19.94 -36.11
N THR A 85 3.20 -20.37 -34.93
CA THR A 85 4.58 -20.39 -34.43
C THR A 85 4.94 -21.77 -33.90
N PHE A 86 6.16 -22.23 -34.17
CA PHE A 86 6.73 -23.43 -33.59
C PHE A 86 8.25 -23.29 -33.47
N VAL A 87 8.85 -23.88 -32.44
CA VAL A 87 10.30 -23.75 -32.18
C VAL A 87 11.11 -24.37 -33.30
N GLY A 88 12.06 -23.60 -33.87
CA GLY A 88 12.91 -24.04 -34.99
C GLY A 88 12.27 -23.89 -36.38
N PHE A 89 11.09 -23.27 -36.50
CA PHE A 89 10.40 -23.03 -37.75
C PHE A 89 10.09 -21.55 -37.97
N GLN A 90 9.99 -21.14 -39.23
CA GLN A 90 9.57 -19.78 -39.58
C GLN A 90 8.08 -19.58 -39.28
N THR A 91 7.73 -18.41 -38.71
CA THR A 91 6.34 -18.04 -38.43
C THR A 91 5.55 -17.95 -39.72
N VAL A 92 4.37 -18.58 -39.77
CA VAL A 92 3.44 -18.52 -40.89
C VAL A 92 2.25 -17.63 -40.51
N GLN A 93 1.87 -16.71 -41.41
CA GLN A 93 0.68 -15.85 -41.25
C GLN A 93 -0.27 -16.03 -42.43
N LYS A 94 -1.59 -15.95 -42.17
CA LYS A 94 -2.66 -16.05 -43.18
C LYS A 94 -3.85 -15.19 -42.77
N ASP A 95 -4.21 -14.24 -43.61
CA ASP A 95 -5.41 -13.43 -43.45
C ASP A 95 -6.66 -14.25 -43.71
N PHE A 96 -7.73 -14.04 -42.91
CA PHE A 96 -9.03 -14.66 -43.12
C PHE A 96 -10.16 -13.81 -42.52
N SER A 97 -11.38 -13.99 -43.07
CA SER A 97 -12.56 -13.30 -42.60
C SER A 97 -13.63 -14.33 -42.16
N LEU A 98 -14.21 -14.13 -40.99
CA LEU A 98 -15.34 -14.90 -40.48
C LEU A 98 -16.62 -14.06 -40.58
N VAL A 99 -17.55 -14.52 -41.45
CA VAL A 99 -18.81 -13.80 -41.72
C VAL A 99 -20.00 -14.59 -41.24
N ASP A 100 -20.23 -15.83 -41.77
CA ASP A 100 -21.44 -16.60 -41.55
C ASP A 100 -21.22 -18.13 -41.48
N ALA A 101 -19.97 -18.62 -41.50
CA ALA A 101 -19.62 -20.04 -41.46
C ALA A 101 -18.26 -20.29 -40.79
N ASP A 102 -18.03 -21.56 -40.39
CA ASP A 102 -16.73 -22.02 -39.92
C ASP A 102 -15.68 -21.88 -41.05
N PHE A 103 -14.44 -21.57 -40.62
CA PHE A 103 -13.33 -21.36 -41.56
C PHE A 103 -12.32 -22.51 -41.43
N ASP A 104 -12.06 -23.16 -42.57
CA ASP A 104 -10.98 -24.13 -42.69
C ASP A 104 -9.71 -23.44 -43.27
N ALA A 105 -8.69 -23.27 -42.43
CA ALA A 105 -7.41 -22.73 -42.83
C ALA A 105 -6.62 -23.66 -43.76
N GLY A 106 -7.04 -24.93 -43.84
CA GLY A 106 -6.37 -25.95 -44.64
C GLY A 106 -5.05 -26.40 -44.05
N ARG A 107 -4.17 -26.88 -44.91
CA ARG A 107 -2.85 -27.37 -44.54
C ARG A 107 -1.84 -26.22 -44.51
N MET A 108 -1.29 -25.91 -43.33
CA MET A 108 -0.30 -24.88 -43.13
C MET A 108 1.07 -25.54 -43.02
N VAL A 109 1.95 -25.26 -43.99
CA VAL A 109 3.28 -25.85 -44.06
C VAL A 109 4.28 -24.86 -43.46
N MET A 110 4.99 -25.28 -42.42
CA MET A 110 6.06 -24.49 -41.79
C MET A 110 7.43 -24.92 -42.35
N GLN A 111 8.28 -23.97 -42.65
CA GLN A 111 9.64 -24.20 -43.10
C GLN A 111 10.60 -24.16 -41.95
N ASN A 112 11.62 -25.03 -41.95
CA ASN A 112 12.71 -24.99 -40.96
C ASN A 112 13.46 -23.68 -41.08
N GLN A 113 13.77 -23.10 -39.92
CA GLN A 113 14.63 -21.92 -39.86
C GLN A 113 16.08 -22.39 -40.02
N THR A 114 16.62 -22.32 -41.25
CA THR A 114 18.03 -22.53 -41.52
C THR A 114 18.77 -21.25 -41.14
N GLU A 115 19.79 -21.37 -40.28
CA GLU A 115 20.73 -20.28 -39.99
C GLU A 115 21.58 -20.03 -41.27
N GLU A 116 21.21 -19.09 -42.11
CA GLU A 116 22.12 -18.38 -42.99
C GLU A 116 22.32 -16.96 -42.45
N LEU A 117 23.57 -16.68 -42.09
CA LEU A 117 24.07 -15.36 -41.68
C LEU A 117 24.09 -14.43 -42.87
N ASP A 118 22.97 -13.85 -43.22
CA ASP A 118 22.94 -12.60 -43.98
C ASP A 118 22.17 -11.57 -43.15
N GLU A 119 22.74 -10.36 -43.09
CA GLU A 119 22.25 -9.22 -42.36
C GLU A 119 20.85 -8.83 -42.81
N LEU A 120 19.88 -9.63 -42.38
CA LEU A 120 18.49 -9.32 -42.55
C LEU A 120 18.08 -8.41 -41.38
N VAL A 121 17.86 -7.15 -41.66
CA VAL A 121 17.13 -6.26 -40.76
C VAL A 121 15.70 -6.80 -40.66
N VAL A 122 15.51 -7.77 -39.79
CA VAL A 122 14.19 -8.22 -39.39
C VAL A 122 13.63 -7.07 -38.55
N SER A 123 12.67 -6.32 -39.10
CA SER A 123 11.75 -5.59 -38.30
C SER A 123 10.91 -6.64 -37.56
N ALA A 124 11.41 -7.06 -36.40
CA ALA A 124 10.62 -7.91 -35.51
C ALA A 124 9.39 -7.06 -35.11
N GLU A 125 8.22 -7.43 -35.63
CA GLU A 125 6.98 -6.96 -35.05
C GLU A 125 7.06 -7.31 -33.55
N HIS A 126 7.13 -6.30 -32.72
CA HIS A 126 7.30 -6.47 -31.30
C HIS A 126 6.04 -7.12 -30.76
N ILE A 127 6.09 -8.40 -30.41
CA ILE A 127 4.99 -9.08 -29.71
C ILE A 127 4.80 -8.33 -28.38
N PRO A 128 3.65 -7.66 -28.17
CA PRO A 128 3.48 -6.77 -27.02
C PRO A 128 3.55 -7.50 -25.69
N MET A 129 3.14 -8.77 -25.65
CA MET A 129 3.00 -9.54 -24.43
C MET A 129 3.20 -11.03 -24.70
N VAL A 130 3.91 -11.70 -23.81
CA VAL A 130 4.17 -13.15 -23.85
C VAL A 130 3.85 -13.74 -22.47
N VAL A 131 3.19 -14.88 -22.44
CA VAL A 131 2.97 -15.64 -21.20
C VAL A 131 3.97 -16.79 -21.15
N LYS A 132 4.85 -16.77 -20.15
CA LYS A 132 5.84 -17.83 -19.89
C LYS A 132 5.47 -18.54 -18.59
N ARG A 133 4.76 -19.67 -18.67
CA ARG A 133 4.24 -20.44 -17.54
C ARG A 133 3.37 -19.56 -16.61
N ASP A 134 3.91 -19.07 -15.50
CA ASP A 134 3.30 -18.25 -14.46
C ASP A 134 3.67 -16.77 -14.56
N THR A 135 4.56 -16.40 -15.49
CA THR A 135 5.05 -15.03 -15.69
C THR A 135 4.41 -14.37 -16.90
N LEU A 136 3.84 -13.20 -16.71
CA LEU A 136 3.36 -12.34 -17.79
C LEU A 136 4.45 -11.34 -18.14
N GLU A 137 5.00 -11.44 -19.33
CA GLU A 137 6.09 -10.59 -19.82
C GLU A 137 5.58 -9.61 -20.88
N TYR A 138 5.76 -8.32 -20.65
CA TYR A 138 5.45 -7.24 -21.58
C TYR A 138 6.73 -6.72 -22.22
N ASN A 139 6.72 -6.51 -23.52
CA ASN A 139 7.78 -5.79 -24.24
C ASN A 139 7.52 -4.28 -24.08
N ALA A 140 8.34 -3.59 -23.32
CA ALA A 140 8.17 -2.16 -23.05
C ALA A 140 8.20 -1.30 -24.33
N ASN A 141 8.95 -1.73 -25.36
CA ASN A 141 9.08 -1.01 -26.61
C ASN A 141 7.83 -1.08 -27.49
N ALA A 142 6.92 -2.03 -27.23
CA ALA A 142 5.64 -2.14 -27.93
C ALA A 142 4.58 -1.15 -27.40
N PHE A 143 4.83 -0.54 -26.26
CA PHE A 143 3.92 0.43 -25.64
C PHE A 143 4.54 1.83 -25.75
N ALA A 144 4.00 2.64 -26.65
CA ALA A 144 4.53 3.98 -26.88
C ALA A 144 4.45 4.82 -25.59
N THR A 145 5.59 5.17 -25.03
CA THR A 145 5.71 6.10 -23.92
C THR A 145 6.39 7.37 -24.40
N ARG A 146 6.23 8.43 -23.65
CA ARG A 146 6.94 9.67 -23.96
C ARG A 146 8.40 9.54 -23.58
N PRO A 147 9.25 10.37 -24.21
CA PRO A 147 10.66 10.39 -23.86
C PRO A 147 10.94 10.73 -22.40
N ASN A 148 10.03 11.48 -21.76
CA ASN A 148 10.13 11.89 -20.34
C ASN A 148 9.31 11.01 -19.39
N ALA A 149 8.70 9.94 -19.89
CA ALA A 149 7.90 9.03 -19.09
C ALA A 149 8.77 8.30 -18.07
N VAL A 150 8.26 8.16 -16.87
CA VAL A 150 8.80 7.25 -15.85
C VAL A 150 8.17 5.86 -15.99
N VAL A 151 8.70 4.89 -15.28
CA VAL A 151 8.16 3.53 -15.30
C VAL A 151 6.67 3.50 -14.93
N GLU A 152 6.23 4.34 -14.01
CA GLU A 152 4.80 4.47 -13.66
C GLU A 152 3.93 4.78 -14.89
N ASP A 153 4.36 5.67 -15.78
CA ASP A 153 3.65 6.00 -17.02
C ASP A 153 3.62 4.83 -18.01
N LEU A 154 4.68 4.02 -18.04
CA LEU A 154 4.72 2.79 -18.81
C LEU A 154 3.72 1.78 -18.25
N LEU A 155 3.74 1.54 -16.94
CA LEU A 155 2.86 0.58 -16.28
C LEU A 155 1.37 0.90 -16.49
N ARG A 156 0.99 2.18 -16.47
CA ARG A 156 -0.38 2.64 -16.79
C ARG A 156 -0.87 2.26 -18.19
N ARG A 157 0.05 1.93 -19.10
CA ARG A 157 -0.28 1.53 -20.48
C ARG A 157 -0.34 0.02 -20.67
N LEU A 158 0.17 -0.75 -19.68
CA LEU A 158 0.21 -2.20 -19.77
C LEU A 158 -1.16 -2.81 -19.44
N PRO A 159 -1.67 -3.72 -20.30
CA PRO A 159 -2.94 -4.40 -20.03
C PRO A 159 -2.88 -5.21 -18.73
N GLY A 160 -3.91 -5.10 -17.87
CA GLY A 160 -3.98 -5.82 -16.60
C GLY A 160 -3.14 -5.22 -15.48
N ILE A 161 -2.52 -4.06 -15.70
CA ILE A 161 -1.87 -3.25 -14.68
C ILE A 161 -2.68 -1.97 -14.47
N GLU A 162 -2.83 -1.57 -13.22
CA GLU A 162 -3.50 -0.36 -12.77
C GLU A 162 -2.57 0.41 -11.83
N VAL A 163 -2.48 1.70 -12.02
CA VAL A 163 -1.71 2.59 -11.14
C VAL A 163 -2.68 3.60 -10.56
N GLU A 164 -2.84 3.55 -9.25
CA GLU A 164 -3.75 4.44 -8.52
C GLU A 164 -3.19 5.87 -8.44
N ALA A 165 -4.00 6.81 -7.96
CA ALA A 165 -3.61 8.22 -7.87
C ALA A 165 -2.43 8.44 -6.91
N ASP A 166 -2.31 7.62 -5.87
CA ASP A 166 -1.20 7.66 -4.91
C ASP A 166 0.09 6.99 -5.41
N GLY A 167 0.05 6.36 -6.61
CA GLY A 167 1.14 5.60 -7.22
C GLY A 167 1.22 4.14 -6.80
N SER A 168 0.25 3.62 -6.04
CA SER A 168 0.14 2.18 -5.78
C SER A 168 -0.21 1.44 -7.07
N ILE A 169 0.31 0.22 -7.19
CA ILE A 169 0.20 -0.56 -8.42
C ILE A 169 -0.59 -1.82 -8.13
N LYS A 170 -1.56 -2.08 -8.99
CA LYS A 170 -2.26 -3.36 -9.03
C LYS A 170 -1.93 -4.09 -10.32
N ALA A 171 -1.57 -5.35 -10.22
CA ALA A 171 -1.36 -6.22 -11.35
C ALA A 171 -2.35 -7.39 -11.29
N GLN A 172 -3.10 -7.59 -12.36
CA GLN A 172 -4.15 -8.63 -12.43
C GLN A 172 -5.24 -8.47 -11.34
N GLY A 173 -5.44 -7.24 -10.84
CA GLY A 173 -6.38 -6.91 -9.77
C GLY A 173 -5.84 -7.07 -8.35
N GLU A 174 -4.61 -7.55 -8.17
CA GLU A 174 -3.91 -7.69 -6.89
C GLU A 174 -2.86 -6.61 -6.69
N ASP A 175 -2.68 -6.16 -5.45
CA ASP A 175 -1.67 -5.16 -5.12
C ASP A 175 -0.26 -5.72 -5.33
N VAL A 176 0.58 -4.97 -6.05
CA VAL A 176 1.98 -5.29 -6.25
C VAL A 176 2.75 -4.95 -4.97
N GLN A 177 3.32 -5.98 -4.37
CA GLN A 177 4.04 -5.86 -3.11
C GLN A 177 5.52 -5.57 -3.32
N LYS A 178 6.07 -5.91 -4.51
CA LYS A 178 7.49 -5.81 -4.78
C LYS A 178 7.80 -5.40 -6.21
N VAL A 179 8.76 -4.48 -6.37
CA VAL A 179 9.33 -4.15 -7.69
C VAL A 179 10.84 -4.41 -7.68
N LEU A 180 11.28 -5.20 -8.65
CA LEU A 180 12.69 -5.54 -8.87
C LEU A 180 13.21 -4.84 -10.13
N VAL A 181 14.50 -4.57 -10.17
CA VAL A 181 15.22 -4.06 -11.34
C VAL A 181 16.31 -5.07 -11.70
N ASP A 182 16.20 -5.71 -12.87
CA ASP A 182 17.05 -6.86 -13.27
C ASP A 182 17.12 -7.95 -12.17
N GLY A 183 15.96 -8.27 -11.56
CA GLY A 183 15.84 -9.27 -10.49
C GLY A 183 16.34 -8.84 -9.12
N LYS A 184 16.80 -7.60 -8.96
CA LYS A 184 17.35 -7.06 -7.70
C LYS A 184 16.44 -6.04 -7.08
N GLU A 185 16.41 -5.99 -5.74
CA GLU A 185 15.69 -4.95 -5.00
C GLU A 185 16.33 -3.57 -5.26
N PHE A 186 15.49 -2.58 -5.53
CA PHE A 186 15.89 -1.21 -5.79
C PHE A 186 15.36 -0.30 -4.70
N PHE A 187 16.24 0.27 -3.88
CA PHE A 187 15.91 1.07 -2.67
C PHE A 187 15.03 0.37 -1.63
N GLY A 188 15.09 -0.97 -1.53
CA GLY A 188 14.27 -1.75 -0.60
C GLY A 188 12.97 -2.26 -1.21
N ASP A 189 11.92 -2.42 -0.39
CA ASP A 189 10.69 -3.12 -0.77
C ASP A 189 9.58 -2.18 -1.31
N ASP A 190 9.83 -0.85 -1.46
CA ASP A 190 8.78 0.05 -1.94
C ASP A 190 8.71 0.09 -3.48
N PRO A 191 7.61 -0.40 -4.07
CA PRO A 191 7.38 -0.36 -5.50
C PRO A 191 7.43 1.04 -6.10
N LYS A 192 7.01 2.06 -5.37
CA LYS A 192 6.83 3.44 -5.86
C LYS A 192 8.15 4.14 -6.13
N ILE A 193 9.23 3.82 -5.37
CA ILE A 193 10.55 4.43 -5.60
C ILE A 193 11.08 4.05 -6.99
N ALA A 194 11.03 2.76 -7.34
CA ALA A 194 11.47 2.31 -8.65
C ALA A 194 10.62 2.93 -9.77
N THR A 195 9.29 2.92 -9.61
CA THR A 195 8.40 3.32 -10.71
C THR A 195 8.33 4.82 -10.94
N LYS A 196 8.48 5.63 -9.91
CA LYS A 196 8.46 7.11 -10.02
C LYS A 196 9.82 7.70 -10.44
N ASN A 197 10.92 7.00 -10.18
CA ASN A 197 12.27 7.55 -10.39
C ASN A 197 13.02 6.94 -11.57
N LEU A 198 12.63 5.76 -12.07
CA LEU A 198 13.27 5.16 -13.23
C LEU A 198 12.61 5.64 -14.52
N PRO A 199 13.41 6.04 -15.55
CA PRO A 199 12.87 6.40 -16.86
C PRO A 199 12.28 5.17 -17.57
N ALA A 200 11.09 5.29 -18.16
CA ALA A 200 10.50 4.25 -18.99
C ALA A 200 11.40 3.84 -20.16
N ALA A 201 12.14 4.80 -20.71
CA ALA A 201 13.08 4.57 -21.81
C ALA A 201 14.20 3.59 -21.49
N ALA A 202 14.55 3.40 -20.22
CA ALA A 202 15.57 2.44 -19.77
C ALA A 202 15.07 1.00 -19.72
N ILE A 203 13.74 0.76 -19.78
CA ILE A 203 13.13 -0.55 -19.62
C ILE A 203 13.01 -1.25 -20.97
N ASP A 204 13.41 -2.51 -21.00
CA ASP A 204 13.24 -3.42 -22.15
C ASP A 204 11.97 -4.26 -21.98
N ARG A 205 11.81 -4.88 -20.80
CA ARG A 205 10.68 -5.74 -20.49
C ARG A 205 10.15 -5.48 -19.08
N VAL A 206 8.85 -5.75 -18.92
CA VAL A 206 8.17 -5.75 -17.62
C VAL A 206 7.62 -7.15 -17.40
N GLN A 207 8.06 -7.82 -16.34
CA GLN A 207 7.62 -9.17 -15.97
C GLN A 207 6.72 -9.08 -14.74
N VAL A 208 5.56 -9.71 -14.77
CA VAL A 208 4.60 -9.80 -13.67
C VAL A 208 4.41 -11.25 -13.30
N TYR A 209 4.66 -11.60 -12.06
CA TYR A 209 4.54 -12.96 -11.55
C TYR A 209 4.32 -12.99 -10.04
N ASP A 210 3.89 -14.15 -9.55
CA ASP A 210 3.78 -14.42 -8.12
C ASP A 210 5.11 -15.01 -7.64
N LYS A 211 5.91 -14.17 -6.94
CA LYS A 211 7.18 -14.60 -6.37
C LYS A 211 6.92 -15.44 -5.14
N LYS A 212 7.44 -16.66 -5.13
CA LYS A 212 7.41 -17.53 -3.96
C LYS A 212 8.21 -16.93 -2.81
N SER A 213 7.87 -17.33 -1.58
CA SER A 213 8.66 -16.95 -0.41
C SER A 213 10.10 -17.45 -0.53
N ASP A 214 11.04 -16.74 0.09
CA ASP A 214 12.44 -17.17 0.17
C ASP A 214 12.58 -18.60 0.79
N MET A 215 11.60 -19.00 1.61
CA MET A 215 11.56 -20.32 2.22
C MET A 215 11.08 -21.40 1.23
N ALA A 216 10.03 -21.11 0.46
CA ALA A 216 9.54 -21.99 -0.58
C ALA A 216 10.58 -22.21 -1.69
N GLU A 217 11.27 -21.14 -2.10
CA GLU A 217 12.40 -21.24 -3.04
C GLU A 217 13.54 -22.10 -2.48
N PHE A 218 13.85 -21.95 -1.19
CA PHE A 218 14.93 -22.68 -0.54
C PHE A 218 14.60 -24.16 -0.31
N THR A 219 13.40 -24.46 0.18
CA THR A 219 12.99 -25.84 0.48
C THR A 219 12.52 -26.60 -0.75
N GLY A 220 12.15 -25.89 -1.83
CA GLY A 220 11.53 -26.44 -3.02
C GLY A 220 10.07 -26.85 -2.83
N VAL A 221 9.49 -26.55 -1.66
CA VAL A 221 8.11 -26.85 -1.31
C VAL A 221 7.34 -25.55 -1.16
N ASP A 222 6.25 -25.44 -1.90
CA ASP A 222 5.35 -24.29 -1.86
C ASP A 222 4.73 -24.15 -0.47
N ASP A 223 4.99 -23.03 0.19
CA ASP A 223 4.41 -22.69 1.50
C ASP A 223 3.11 -21.88 1.37
N GLY A 224 2.66 -21.63 0.13
CA GLY A 224 1.48 -20.83 -0.19
C GLY A 224 1.64 -19.35 0.15
N GLN A 225 2.86 -18.90 0.39
CA GLN A 225 3.18 -17.48 0.56
C GLN A 225 3.80 -16.96 -0.74
N GLU A 226 3.02 -16.23 -1.49
CA GLU A 226 3.44 -15.62 -2.75
C GLU A 226 3.26 -14.11 -2.66
N GLN A 227 4.15 -13.37 -3.32
CA GLN A 227 4.11 -11.92 -3.42
C GLN A 227 3.95 -11.51 -4.89
N LYS A 228 2.88 -10.75 -5.20
CA LYS A 228 2.74 -10.17 -6.54
C LYS A 228 3.91 -9.23 -6.81
N THR A 229 4.73 -9.60 -7.80
CA THR A 229 6.02 -8.96 -8.07
C THR A 229 6.06 -8.46 -9.51
N ILE A 230 6.60 -7.26 -9.70
CA ILE A 230 6.99 -6.72 -11.01
C ILE A 230 8.51 -6.72 -11.09
N ASN A 231 9.08 -7.35 -12.11
CA ASN A 231 10.49 -7.22 -12.43
C ASN A 231 10.66 -6.37 -13.69
N LEU A 232 11.48 -5.33 -13.57
CA LEU A 232 11.82 -4.39 -14.63
C LEU A 232 13.16 -4.81 -15.22
N GLU A 233 13.15 -5.43 -16.40
CA GLU A 233 14.37 -5.72 -17.13
C GLU A 233 14.84 -4.47 -17.87
N LEU A 234 16.10 -4.08 -17.64
CA LEU A 234 16.70 -2.93 -18.28
C LEU A 234 17.22 -3.27 -19.69
N LYS A 235 17.22 -2.27 -20.56
CA LYS A 235 17.93 -2.35 -21.83
C LYS A 235 19.44 -2.54 -21.63
N GLU A 236 20.12 -3.18 -22.55
CA GLU A 236 21.56 -3.48 -22.45
C GLU A 236 22.44 -2.22 -22.29
N ASP A 237 22.05 -1.11 -22.91
CA ASP A 237 22.71 0.19 -22.76
C ASP A 237 22.45 0.83 -21.39
N ALA A 238 21.28 0.57 -20.77
CA ALA A 238 20.95 1.01 -19.43
C ALA A 238 21.61 0.12 -18.35
N LYS A 239 21.82 -1.18 -18.63
CA LYS A 239 22.58 -2.09 -17.74
C LYS A 239 24.04 -1.69 -17.58
N ASN A 240 24.58 -0.97 -18.54
CA ASN A 240 26.02 -0.59 -18.59
C ASN A 240 26.17 0.89 -18.96
N GLY A 241 25.69 1.79 -18.12
CA GLY A 241 25.69 3.21 -18.42
C GLY A 241 25.24 4.09 -17.26
N TYR A 242 24.94 5.34 -17.57
CA TYR A 242 24.29 6.26 -16.66
C TYR A 242 23.00 6.81 -17.30
N PHE A 243 21.96 6.98 -16.49
CA PHE A 243 20.67 7.51 -16.92
C PHE A 243 19.94 8.18 -15.75
N GLY A 244 18.97 9.03 -16.08
CA GLY A 244 18.18 9.71 -15.06
C GLY A 244 17.57 11.02 -15.55
N ASN A 245 17.10 11.83 -14.60
CA ASN A 245 16.58 13.15 -14.87
C ASN A 245 16.93 14.14 -13.75
N VAL A 246 16.95 15.41 -14.09
CA VAL A 246 17.05 16.52 -13.14
C VAL A 246 15.99 17.55 -13.53
N SER A 247 15.24 18.05 -12.57
CA SER A 247 14.24 19.11 -12.81
C SER A 247 14.33 20.20 -11.76
N GLY A 248 13.95 21.42 -12.17
CA GLY A 248 13.81 22.56 -11.29
C GLY A 248 12.61 23.40 -11.72
N GLY A 249 11.70 23.64 -10.78
CA GLY A 249 10.51 24.44 -10.94
C GLY A 249 10.52 25.64 -9.99
N TYR A 250 9.97 26.76 -10.45
CA TYR A 250 9.82 27.97 -9.65
C TYR A 250 8.52 28.70 -10.01
N SER A 251 7.92 29.31 -8.98
CA SER A 251 6.70 30.12 -9.10
C SER A 251 6.95 31.54 -8.60
N ALA A 252 6.22 32.50 -9.13
CA ALA A 252 6.38 33.92 -8.80
C ALA A 252 6.05 34.25 -7.32
N ASP A 253 5.30 33.41 -6.64
CA ASP A 253 4.95 33.50 -5.21
C ASP A 253 5.96 32.80 -4.27
N GLY A 254 7.14 32.43 -4.79
CA GLY A 254 8.22 31.85 -4.01
C GLY A 254 8.14 30.33 -3.84
N ARG A 255 7.23 29.65 -4.56
CA ARG A 255 7.18 28.17 -4.56
C ARG A 255 8.28 27.61 -5.43
N TYR A 256 8.88 26.49 -4.98
CA TYR A 256 9.95 25.80 -5.70
C TYR A 256 9.79 24.27 -5.60
N ASP A 257 10.30 23.58 -6.62
CA ASP A 257 10.34 22.12 -6.68
C ASP A 257 11.58 21.67 -7.47
N GLY A 258 12.55 21.08 -6.81
CA GLY A 258 13.78 20.55 -7.38
C GLY A 258 13.85 19.05 -7.21
N GLN A 259 14.10 18.31 -8.29
CA GLN A 259 14.23 16.85 -8.24
C GLN A 259 15.43 16.40 -9.04
N ALA A 260 16.06 15.31 -8.58
CA ALA A 260 17.15 14.64 -9.28
C ALA A 260 17.04 13.12 -9.09
N SER A 261 17.19 12.37 -10.19
CA SER A 261 17.34 10.92 -10.16
C SER A 261 18.50 10.58 -11.10
N ILE A 262 19.61 10.08 -10.55
CA ILE A 262 20.83 9.79 -11.30
C ILE A 262 21.25 8.36 -11.00
N ASN A 263 21.31 7.53 -12.03
CA ASN A 263 21.62 6.12 -11.90
C ASN A 263 22.88 5.80 -12.74
N ARG A 264 23.78 5.01 -12.17
CA ARG A 264 24.91 4.42 -12.85
C ARG A 264 24.95 2.93 -12.58
N PHE A 265 24.74 2.14 -13.61
CA PHE A 265 24.72 0.70 -13.53
C PHE A 265 25.90 0.09 -14.28
N SER A 266 26.35 -1.05 -13.82
CA SER A 266 27.33 -1.93 -14.43
C SER A 266 26.95 -3.38 -14.10
N PRO A 267 27.52 -4.41 -14.74
CA PRO A 267 27.13 -5.80 -14.52
C PRO A 267 27.17 -6.26 -13.05
N THR A 268 28.11 -5.70 -12.27
CA THR A 268 28.29 -6.09 -10.85
C THR A 268 27.96 -4.98 -9.87
N THR A 269 27.68 -3.77 -10.34
CA THR A 269 27.45 -2.63 -9.43
C THR A 269 26.33 -1.74 -9.93
N GLN A 270 25.36 -1.45 -9.08
CA GLN A 270 24.31 -0.46 -9.31
C GLN A 270 24.46 0.65 -8.28
N LEU A 271 24.57 1.88 -8.75
CA LEU A 271 24.60 3.09 -7.94
C LEU A 271 23.41 3.95 -8.35
N ALA A 272 22.63 4.42 -7.38
CA ALA A 272 21.54 5.34 -7.64
C ALA A 272 21.54 6.46 -6.61
N PHE A 273 21.26 7.67 -7.09
CA PHE A 273 21.04 8.87 -6.28
C PHE A 273 19.67 9.43 -6.62
N ILE A 274 18.88 9.72 -5.60
CA ILE A 274 17.64 10.47 -5.71
C ILE A 274 17.68 11.67 -4.77
N GLY A 275 17.14 12.80 -5.22
CA GLY A 275 17.04 14.02 -4.42
C GLY A 275 15.75 14.76 -4.75
N ASN A 276 15.15 15.32 -3.70
CA ASN A 276 13.97 16.18 -3.81
C ASN A 276 14.10 17.33 -2.81
N VAL A 277 13.79 18.53 -3.26
CA VAL A 277 13.70 19.72 -2.40
C VAL A 277 12.51 20.55 -2.89
N ASN A 278 11.54 20.81 -2.01
CA ASN A 278 10.35 21.55 -2.40
C ASN A 278 9.63 22.20 -1.21
N ASN A 279 8.79 23.21 -1.53
CA ASN A 279 7.83 23.81 -0.60
C ASN A 279 6.40 23.80 -1.18
N VAL A 280 6.06 22.75 -1.92
CA VAL A 280 4.77 22.56 -2.58
C VAL A 280 4.04 21.31 -2.08
N ASN A 281 4.29 20.94 -0.83
CA ASN A 281 3.72 19.76 -0.15
C ASN A 281 3.96 18.44 -0.91
N ARG A 282 4.99 18.39 -1.77
CA ARG A 282 5.32 17.17 -2.48
C ARG A 282 6.21 16.31 -1.59
N GLN A 283 5.77 15.12 -1.28
CA GLN A 283 6.60 14.16 -0.56
C GLN A 283 7.81 13.79 -1.40
N GLY A 284 9.00 13.85 -0.82
CA GLY A 284 10.24 13.46 -1.48
C GLY A 284 10.31 11.96 -1.77
N PHE A 285 9.65 11.18 -0.92
CA PHE A 285 9.49 9.74 -1.02
C PHE A 285 8.01 9.38 -0.90
N SER A 286 7.61 8.14 -1.20
CA SER A 286 6.21 7.72 -1.12
C SER A 286 5.72 7.57 0.33
N PHE A 287 4.41 7.48 0.53
CA PHE A 287 3.82 7.17 1.84
C PHE A 287 4.33 5.82 2.39
N GLY A 288 4.55 4.82 1.52
CA GLY A 288 5.18 3.56 1.90
C GLY A 288 6.59 3.73 2.41
N ASP A 289 7.36 4.66 1.84
CA ASP A 289 8.69 5.02 2.37
C ASP A 289 8.56 5.62 3.76
N TYR A 290 7.60 6.55 3.95
CA TYR A 290 7.32 7.14 5.26
C TYR A 290 6.91 6.08 6.28
N MET A 291 5.99 5.20 5.94
CA MET A 291 5.57 4.09 6.81
C MET A 291 6.72 3.14 7.11
N SER A 292 7.54 2.86 6.10
CA SER A 292 8.76 2.07 6.25
C SER A 292 9.81 2.82 7.11
N PHE A 293 9.90 4.15 6.99
CA PHE A 293 10.76 5.00 7.84
C PHE A 293 10.35 4.95 9.32
N MET A 294 9.04 4.81 9.60
CA MET A 294 8.51 4.79 10.98
C MET A 294 8.42 3.39 11.59
N GLY A 295 9.01 2.37 10.99
CA GLY A 295 9.03 1.01 11.53
C GLY A 295 8.03 0.04 10.89
N GLY A 296 7.41 0.45 9.78
CA GLY A 296 6.53 -0.39 8.97
C GLY A 296 5.12 -0.55 9.54
N MET A 297 4.28 -1.32 8.82
CA MET A 297 2.90 -1.64 9.24
C MET A 297 2.81 -2.34 10.61
N GLY A 298 3.91 -2.90 11.09
CA GLY A 298 3.99 -3.51 12.43
C GLY A 298 3.81 -2.50 13.56
N ALA A 299 4.26 -1.26 13.39
CA ALA A 299 4.07 -0.20 14.37
C ALA A 299 2.61 0.27 14.49
N LEU A 300 1.87 0.23 13.36
CA LEU A 300 0.43 0.47 13.33
C LEU A 300 -0.36 -0.69 13.96
N ALA A 301 0.05 -1.93 13.68
CA ALA A 301 -0.63 -3.12 14.20
C ALA A 301 -0.44 -3.32 15.72
N ASN A 302 0.66 -2.82 16.27
CA ASN A 302 1.00 -2.97 17.70
C ASN A 302 0.50 -1.80 18.57
N GLY A 303 -0.31 -0.88 18.03
CA GLY A 303 -0.87 0.24 18.80
C GLY A 303 0.15 1.29 19.30
N SER A 304 1.42 1.14 18.92
CA SER A 304 2.48 2.10 19.27
C SER A 304 2.43 3.38 18.43
N PHE A 305 1.46 3.47 17.52
CA PHE A 305 1.20 4.67 16.74
C PHE A 305 -0.26 5.07 16.87
N ARG A 306 -0.55 6.07 17.67
CA ARG A 306 -1.89 6.66 17.77
C ARG A 306 -2.07 7.67 16.64
N VAL A 307 -2.84 7.30 15.65
CA VAL A 307 -3.43 8.27 14.72
C VAL A 307 -4.62 8.88 15.47
N GLY A 308 -4.43 10.09 16.01
CA GLY A 308 -5.60 10.81 16.47
C GLY A 308 -5.62 11.49 17.84
N ASP A 309 -4.52 11.60 18.59
CA ASP A 309 -4.46 12.56 19.68
C ASP A 309 -3.02 13.08 19.77
N GLY A 310 -2.74 14.21 19.10
CA GLY A 310 -1.41 14.87 19.11
C GLY A 310 -0.34 14.23 18.21
N GLY A 311 -0.59 13.10 17.57
CA GLY A 311 0.33 12.47 16.62
C GLY A 311 0.27 13.11 15.24
N ILE A 312 1.40 13.10 14.53
CA ILE A 312 1.52 13.61 13.16
C ILE A 312 0.51 12.86 12.28
N ASN A 313 -0.49 13.58 11.80
CA ASN A 313 -1.49 13.05 10.86
C ASN A 313 -0.83 12.99 9.48
N ILE A 314 -0.19 11.85 9.16
CA ILE A 314 0.32 11.58 7.82
C ILE A 314 -0.85 11.05 6.99
N GLY A 315 -1.80 11.93 6.69
CA GLY A 315 -2.87 11.64 5.74
C GLY A 315 -2.29 11.50 4.33
N ASN A 316 -2.94 10.70 3.50
CA ASN A 316 -2.64 10.59 2.07
C ASN A 316 -2.91 11.89 1.28
N ASP A 317 -3.40 12.94 1.92
CA ASP A 317 -3.70 14.20 1.30
C ASP A 317 -2.53 15.18 1.45
N LEU A 318 -1.90 15.51 0.34
CA LEU A 318 -0.93 16.60 0.13
C LEU A 318 -1.49 17.99 0.49
N SER A 319 -2.68 18.04 1.09
CA SER A 319 -3.41 19.27 1.43
C SER A 319 -3.15 19.78 2.85
N ASP A 320 -2.49 19.01 3.72
CA ASP A 320 -2.46 19.30 5.14
C ASP A 320 -1.28 20.23 5.54
N GLY A 321 -1.56 21.50 5.66
CA GLY A 321 -0.59 22.51 6.07
C GLY A 321 0.34 22.98 4.95
N PHE A 322 1.43 23.64 5.34
CA PHE A 322 2.53 24.04 4.46
C PHE A 322 3.77 23.28 4.84
N SER A 323 4.30 22.48 3.92
CA SER A 323 5.50 21.69 4.17
C SER A 323 6.66 22.14 3.30
N GLU A 324 7.84 22.25 3.91
CA GLU A 324 9.12 22.28 3.22
C GLU A 324 9.81 20.94 3.39
N THR A 325 10.26 20.37 2.29
CA THR A 325 10.82 19.01 2.26
C THR A 325 12.20 19.03 1.60
N LEU A 326 13.18 18.42 2.27
CA LEU A 326 14.45 18.00 1.69
C LEU A 326 14.56 16.48 1.86
N ALA A 327 14.70 15.74 0.75
CA ALA A 327 14.84 14.30 0.77
C ALA A 327 15.98 13.86 -0.15
N LEU A 328 16.92 13.08 0.37
CA LEU A 328 18.07 12.55 -0.37
C LEU A 328 18.17 11.05 -0.17
N GLY A 329 18.45 10.30 -1.24
CA GLY A 329 18.63 8.87 -1.19
C GLY A 329 19.87 8.44 -1.97
N LEU A 330 20.65 7.53 -1.41
CA LEU A 330 21.77 6.85 -2.06
C LEU A 330 21.53 5.35 -1.98
N ASN A 331 21.67 4.65 -3.10
CA ASN A 331 21.60 3.20 -3.13
C ASN A 331 22.84 2.62 -3.80
N VAL A 332 23.40 1.58 -3.19
CA VAL A 332 24.56 0.84 -3.66
C VAL A 332 24.23 -0.64 -3.61
N SER A 333 24.24 -1.31 -4.76
CA SER A 333 24.16 -2.76 -4.86
C SER A 333 25.43 -3.25 -5.54
N ARG A 334 26.11 -4.24 -4.94
CA ARG A 334 27.34 -4.80 -5.51
C ARG A 334 27.42 -6.30 -5.29
N ASP A 335 27.71 -7.00 -6.36
CA ASP A 335 27.99 -8.43 -6.37
C ASP A 335 29.51 -8.65 -6.34
N PHE A 336 29.96 -9.50 -5.43
CA PHE A 336 31.34 -9.96 -5.30
C PHE A 336 31.40 -11.43 -5.72
N GLY A 337 31.64 -11.66 -7.01
CA GLY A 337 31.52 -12.99 -7.60
C GLY A 337 30.06 -13.45 -7.72
N SER A 338 29.85 -14.77 -7.67
CA SER A 338 28.52 -15.40 -7.69
C SER A 338 27.90 -15.55 -6.31
N ASP A 339 28.68 -15.44 -5.23
CA ASP A 339 28.36 -16.00 -3.93
C ASP A 339 28.07 -14.93 -2.88
N THR A 340 28.53 -13.70 -3.10
CA THR A 340 28.36 -12.61 -2.13
C THR A 340 27.65 -11.42 -2.77
N GLU A 341 26.56 -11.00 -2.16
CA GLU A 341 25.82 -9.82 -2.57
C GLU A 341 25.67 -8.84 -1.41
N ILE A 342 26.00 -7.57 -1.65
CA ILE A 342 25.82 -6.47 -0.68
C ILE A 342 24.94 -5.41 -1.32
N ARG A 343 23.85 -5.07 -0.63
CA ARG A 343 22.97 -3.95 -0.96
C ARG A 343 22.87 -3.03 0.24
N SER A 344 23.05 -1.75 0.00
CA SER A 344 22.93 -0.73 1.04
C SER A 344 22.21 0.49 0.48
N SER A 345 21.31 1.06 1.25
CA SER A 345 20.70 2.34 0.93
C SER A 345 20.73 3.27 2.15
N TYR A 346 20.97 4.53 1.87
CA TYR A 346 20.92 5.58 2.86
C TYR A 346 19.92 6.64 2.42
N PHE A 347 19.09 7.08 3.36
CA PHE A 347 18.12 8.15 3.15
C PHE A 347 18.30 9.23 4.22
N LEU A 348 18.17 10.47 3.79
CA LEU A 348 18.02 11.66 4.61
C LEU A 348 16.68 12.30 4.26
N SER A 349 15.87 12.62 5.26
CA SER A 349 14.64 13.38 5.09
C SER A 349 14.54 14.45 6.15
N SER A 350 14.36 15.71 5.73
CA SER A 350 14.04 16.84 6.62
C SER A 350 12.71 17.42 6.16
N ILE A 351 11.74 17.53 7.10
CA ILE A 351 10.40 18.03 6.82
C ILE A 351 10.02 19.01 7.90
N GLU A 352 9.85 20.25 7.48
CA GLU A 352 9.21 21.29 8.27
C GLU A 352 7.75 21.39 7.85
N ASN A 353 6.82 21.36 8.80
CA ASN A 353 5.39 21.47 8.51
C ASN A 353 4.73 22.49 9.44
N ASN A 354 3.91 23.36 8.85
CA ASN A 354 3.13 24.37 9.56
C ASN A 354 1.64 24.16 9.25
N GLN A 355 0.86 23.86 10.28
CA GLN A 355 -0.57 23.60 10.19
C GLN A 355 -1.35 24.59 11.05
N VAL A 356 -2.35 25.23 10.45
CA VAL A 356 -3.41 25.94 11.18
C VAL A 356 -4.66 25.06 11.06
N ARG A 357 -5.12 24.55 12.18
CA ARG A 357 -6.19 23.56 12.29
C ARG A 357 -7.41 24.13 12.96
N SER A 358 -8.57 23.81 12.43
CA SER A 358 -9.86 24.04 13.08
C SER A 358 -10.64 22.73 13.08
N ILE A 359 -11.01 22.24 14.23
CA ILE A 359 -11.68 20.96 14.43
C ILE A 359 -13.01 21.19 15.10
N LEU A 360 -14.09 20.73 14.48
CA LEU A 360 -15.41 20.59 15.08
C LEU A 360 -15.69 19.11 15.29
N SER A 361 -15.98 18.70 16.51
CA SER A 361 -16.31 17.32 16.80
C SER A 361 -17.54 17.20 17.69
N ARG A 362 -18.38 16.20 17.40
CA ARG A 362 -19.50 15.79 18.26
C ARG A 362 -19.20 14.42 18.82
N GLN A 363 -19.23 14.32 20.14
CA GLN A 363 -18.93 13.08 20.85
C GLN A 363 -20.12 12.59 21.63
N VAL A 364 -20.41 11.27 21.56
CA VAL A 364 -21.38 10.57 22.40
C VAL A 364 -20.71 10.25 23.74
N LEU A 365 -21.27 10.77 24.82
CA LEU A 365 -20.72 10.68 26.16
C LEU A 365 -21.58 9.86 27.14
N GLY A 366 -22.74 9.36 26.67
CA GLY A 366 -23.69 8.57 27.50
C GLY A 366 -25.06 8.47 26.87
N ALA A 367 -25.99 7.80 27.55
CA ALA A 367 -27.35 7.51 27.05
C ALA A 367 -28.18 8.74 26.64
N ALA A 368 -27.94 9.89 27.24
CA ALA A 368 -28.60 11.16 26.90
C ALA A 368 -27.62 12.33 26.83
N LEU A 369 -26.32 12.05 26.79
CA LEU A 369 -25.27 13.06 26.83
C LEU A 369 -24.42 13.01 25.56
N ALA A 370 -24.35 14.12 24.86
CA ALA A 370 -23.37 14.35 23.79
C ALA A 370 -22.82 15.77 23.95
N ALA A 371 -21.61 15.99 23.44
CA ALA A 371 -20.93 17.26 23.50
C ALA A 371 -20.38 17.67 22.15
N ASP A 372 -20.39 18.97 21.87
CA ASP A 372 -19.75 19.58 20.73
C ASP A 372 -18.45 20.23 21.21
N THR A 373 -17.35 19.91 20.53
CA THR A 373 -16.03 20.48 20.79
C THR A 373 -15.56 21.29 19.59
N ASP A 374 -15.14 22.52 19.83
CA ASP A 374 -14.47 23.41 18.88
C ASP A 374 -13.00 23.56 19.32
N GLU A 375 -12.09 23.18 18.47
CA GLU A 375 -10.65 23.30 18.68
C GLU A 375 -9.99 24.07 17.54
N ASN A 376 -9.27 25.10 17.88
CA ASN A 376 -8.46 25.88 16.93
C ASN A 376 -7.02 25.86 17.41
N SER A 377 -6.10 25.35 16.55
CA SER A 377 -4.70 25.21 16.90
C SER A 377 -3.76 25.59 15.77
N THR A 378 -2.56 25.99 16.13
CA THR A 378 -1.42 26.15 15.22
C THR A 378 -0.35 25.17 15.66
N GLN A 379 0.03 24.31 14.72
CA GLN A 379 1.06 23.32 14.92
C GLN A 379 2.24 23.59 13.98
N PHE A 380 3.43 23.66 14.53
CA PHE A 380 4.69 23.66 13.79
C PHE A 380 5.46 22.40 14.18
N SER A 381 5.95 21.66 13.18
CA SER A 381 6.80 20.49 13.41
C SER A 381 8.00 20.50 12.47
N ASP A 382 9.16 20.13 13.01
CA ASP A 382 10.41 19.90 12.28
C ASP A 382 10.87 18.48 12.56
N ASN A 383 11.12 17.70 11.50
CA ASN A 383 11.52 16.30 11.61
C ASN A 383 12.74 16.05 10.71
N LEU A 384 13.85 15.65 11.29
CA LEU A 384 15.04 15.19 10.60
C LEU A 384 15.22 13.68 10.82
N THR A 385 15.26 12.91 9.72
CA THR A 385 15.40 11.45 9.78
C THR A 385 16.55 10.99 8.90
N HIS A 386 17.42 10.15 9.47
CA HIS A 386 18.45 9.40 8.77
C HIS A 386 18.09 7.92 8.80
N ARG A 387 18.16 7.25 7.66
CA ARG A 387 17.92 5.82 7.57
C ARG A 387 18.99 5.12 6.79
N LEU A 388 19.51 4.05 7.35
CA LEU A 388 20.48 3.14 6.74
C LEU A 388 19.86 1.74 6.63
N ASN A 389 19.83 1.18 5.42
CA ASN A 389 19.49 -0.23 5.20
C ASN A 389 20.74 -0.98 4.71
N LEU A 390 20.91 -2.20 5.19
CA LEU A 390 21.99 -3.09 4.77
C LEU A 390 21.42 -4.51 4.59
N ASN A 391 21.56 -5.03 3.38
CA ASN A 391 21.27 -6.42 3.06
C ASN A 391 22.56 -7.09 2.58
N LEU A 392 22.97 -8.13 3.28
CA LEU A 392 24.09 -8.99 2.95
C LEU A 392 23.58 -10.41 2.70
N SER A 393 23.95 -10.99 1.57
CA SER A 393 23.70 -12.40 1.28
C SER A 393 25.02 -13.07 0.95
N GLN A 394 25.33 -14.17 1.64
CA GLN A 394 26.51 -14.98 1.40
C GLN A 394 26.08 -16.42 1.19
N GLU A 395 26.33 -16.95 0.02
CA GLU A 395 26.21 -18.37 -0.28
C GLU A 395 27.58 -19.06 -0.09
N PHE A 396 27.61 -20.16 0.68
CA PHE A 396 28.82 -20.95 0.91
C PHE A 396 28.88 -22.16 0.00
N SER A 397 27.73 -22.70 -0.35
CA SER A 397 27.51 -23.77 -1.30
C SER A 397 26.03 -23.85 -1.64
N GLU A 398 25.66 -24.57 -2.67
CA GLU A 398 24.26 -24.80 -3.01
C GLU A 398 23.43 -25.28 -1.81
N GLY A 399 22.40 -24.51 -1.45
CA GLY A 399 21.57 -24.78 -0.29
C GLY A 399 22.24 -24.55 1.08
N HIS A 400 23.28 -23.72 1.15
CA HIS A 400 23.89 -23.26 2.40
C HIS A 400 24.23 -21.78 2.31
N ASP A 401 23.41 -20.94 2.93
CA ASP A 401 23.58 -19.50 2.90
C ASP A 401 23.35 -18.82 4.26
N VAL A 402 23.88 -17.62 4.37
CA VAL A 402 23.60 -16.67 5.46
C VAL A 402 23.12 -15.36 4.86
N ARG A 403 22.07 -14.82 5.42
CA ARG A 403 21.50 -13.52 5.05
C ARG A 403 21.40 -12.63 6.27
N LEU A 404 21.86 -11.40 6.14
CA LEU A 404 21.68 -10.35 7.13
C LEU A 404 20.85 -9.24 6.47
N ARG A 405 19.74 -8.88 7.10
CA ARG A 405 18.96 -7.68 6.77
C ARG A 405 18.96 -6.78 7.98
N SER A 406 19.41 -5.56 7.81
CA SER A 406 19.49 -4.58 8.90
C SER A 406 18.97 -3.23 8.45
N ASN A 407 18.30 -2.57 9.37
CA ASN A 407 17.76 -1.23 9.21
C ASN A 407 18.10 -0.42 10.47
N LEU A 408 18.57 0.80 10.30
CA LEU A 408 18.82 1.76 11.37
C LEU A 408 18.18 3.08 10.99
N THR A 409 17.35 3.61 11.89
CA THR A 409 16.71 4.92 11.75
C THR A 409 17.07 5.78 12.94
N LEU A 410 17.60 6.97 12.69
CA LEU A 410 17.86 8.01 13.66
C LEU A 410 16.95 9.19 13.33
N SER A 411 16.16 9.63 14.28
CA SER A 411 15.24 10.77 14.09
C SER A 411 15.41 11.78 15.19
N SER A 412 15.34 13.05 14.83
CA SER A 412 15.08 14.15 15.74
C SER A 412 13.83 14.89 15.31
N SER A 413 13.00 15.27 16.27
CA SER A 413 11.74 15.97 16.00
C SER A 413 11.52 17.07 17.02
N SER A 414 11.04 18.24 16.57
CA SER A 414 10.46 19.24 17.43
C SER A 414 9.01 19.49 17.06
N LEU A 415 8.17 19.73 18.04
CA LEU A 415 6.76 20.04 17.87
C LEU A 415 6.39 21.22 18.75
N SER A 416 5.73 22.22 18.16
CA SER A 416 5.05 23.30 18.86
C SER A 416 3.57 23.22 18.52
N ASN A 417 2.73 22.98 19.50
CA ASN A 417 1.27 22.96 19.35
C ASN A 417 0.66 23.98 20.30
N ILE A 418 0.01 25.00 19.75
CA ILE A 418 -0.67 26.07 20.50
C ILE A 418 -2.11 26.10 20.05
N GLY A 419 -3.04 25.95 20.99
CA GLY A 419 -4.44 25.88 20.63
C GLY A 419 -5.42 26.13 21.76
N VAL A 420 -6.61 26.53 21.37
CA VAL A 420 -7.75 26.69 22.26
C VAL A 420 -8.79 25.66 21.90
N ARG A 421 -9.28 24.94 22.91
CA ARG A 421 -10.34 23.96 22.78
C ARG A 421 -11.49 24.36 23.72
N SER A 422 -12.72 24.36 23.23
CA SER A 422 -13.92 24.58 24.05
C SER A 422 -14.94 23.48 23.80
N THR A 423 -15.57 23.01 24.88
CA THR A 423 -16.60 21.96 24.80
C THR A 423 -17.91 22.51 25.33
N THR A 424 -18.97 22.37 24.56
CA THR A 424 -20.33 22.76 24.91
C THR A 424 -21.23 21.52 24.94
N ASP A 425 -22.30 21.60 25.77
CA ASP A 425 -23.36 20.64 25.64
C ASP A 425 -24.24 20.93 24.40
N LEU A 426 -25.19 20.04 24.08
CA LEU A 426 -26.08 20.22 22.92
C LEU A 426 -27.00 21.44 23.01
N ALA A 427 -27.17 22.05 24.21
CA ALA A 427 -27.89 23.30 24.40
C ALA A 427 -26.99 24.53 24.16
N GLY A 428 -25.71 24.33 23.90
CA GLY A 428 -24.72 25.38 23.64
C GLY A 428 -24.13 25.99 24.91
N ALA A 429 -24.35 25.38 26.08
CA ALA A 429 -23.71 25.86 27.31
C ALA A 429 -22.29 25.38 27.43
N LEU A 430 -21.34 26.30 27.66
CA LEU A 430 -19.93 26.01 27.79
C LEU A 430 -19.67 25.16 29.05
N GLN A 431 -19.05 23.99 28.85
CA GLN A 431 -18.74 23.04 29.90
C GLN A 431 -17.27 23.07 30.30
N ASN A 432 -16.39 23.19 29.32
CA ASN A 432 -14.98 23.40 29.58
C ASN A 432 -14.31 24.21 28.44
N ILE A 433 -13.18 24.78 28.77
CA ILE A 433 -12.29 25.46 27.86
C ILE A 433 -10.84 25.20 28.27
N SER A 434 -9.95 24.98 27.33
CA SER A 434 -8.50 24.85 27.56
C SER A 434 -7.73 25.69 26.54
N ASP A 435 -6.83 26.53 27.04
CA ASP A 435 -5.80 27.22 26.26
C ASP A 435 -4.50 26.53 26.57
N THR A 436 -3.91 25.86 25.56
CA THR A 436 -2.75 24.99 25.78
C THR A 436 -1.63 25.34 24.82
N ARG A 437 -0.41 25.42 25.38
CA ARG A 437 0.85 25.48 24.64
C ARG A 437 1.66 24.25 25.02
N TYR A 438 1.95 23.41 24.05
CA TYR A 438 2.72 22.18 24.23
C TYR A 438 3.89 22.16 23.25
N LEU A 439 5.10 22.19 23.79
CA LEU A 439 6.36 22.16 23.04
C LEU A 439 7.04 20.84 23.34
N THR A 440 7.55 20.15 22.32
CA THR A 440 8.36 18.95 22.53
C THR A 440 9.59 18.95 21.65
N ASP A 441 10.69 18.45 22.21
CA ASP A 441 11.92 18.10 21.50
C ASP A 441 12.21 16.62 21.75
N GLY A 442 12.28 15.83 20.68
CA GLY A 442 12.43 14.39 20.76
C GLY A 442 13.59 13.87 19.92
N LYS A 443 14.24 12.82 20.40
CA LYS A 443 15.21 12.01 19.64
C LYS A 443 14.80 10.57 19.72
N SER A 444 14.92 9.84 18.61
CA SER A 444 14.69 8.41 18.62
C SER A 444 15.69 7.66 17.75
N THR A 445 16.10 6.49 18.26
CA THR A 445 16.94 5.52 17.56
C THR A 445 16.14 4.24 17.42
N ARG A 446 15.88 3.81 16.17
CA ARG A 446 15.24 2.53 15.89
C ARG A 446 16.15 1.68 15.05
N GLY A 447 16.39 0.46 15.50
CA GLY A 447 17.23 -0.51 14.81
C GLY A 447 16.53 -1.85 14.65
N SER A 448 16.71 -2.50 13.52
CA SER A 448 16.37 -3.91 13.37
C SER A 448 17.47 -4.65 12.65
N ALA A 449 17.74 -5.87 13.06
CA ALA A 449 18.67 -6.78 12.40
C ALA A 449 18.06 -8.18 12.38
N ASN A 450 17.97 -8.78 11.20
CA ASN A 450 17.51 -10.13 11.00
C ASN A 450 18.63 -10.95 10.35
N LEU A 451 19.18 -11.88 11.11
CA LEU A 451 20.19 -12.83 10.65
C LEU A 451 19.51 -14.17 10.42
N THR A 452 19.55 -14.66 9.18
CA THR A 452 18.99 -15.96 8.80
C THR A 452 20.13 -16.84 8.29
N TRP A 453 20.30 -18.00 8.90
CA TRP A 453 21.17 -19.07 8.44
C TRP A 453 20.31 -20.21 7.94
N ARG A 454 20.59 -20.71 6.71
CA ARG A 454 19.84 -21.80 6.10
C ARG A 454 20.79 -22.87 5.59
N LYS A 455 20.41 -24.13 5.81
CA LYS A 455 21.16 -25.28 5.30
C LYS A 455 20.23 -26.41 4.86
N ARG A 456 20.36 -26.78 3.60
CA ARG A 456 19.75 -28.01 3.07
C ARG A 456 20.63 -29.20 3.48
N LEU A 457 20.03 -30.20 4.11
CA LEU A 457 20.74 -31.37 4.64
C LEU A 457 20.83 -32.49 3.62
N ASN A 458 19.88 -32.55 2.68
CA ASN A 458 19.85 -33.55 1.62
C ASN A 458 19.08 -33.06 0.39
N GLU A 459 19.17 -33.80 -0.72
CA GLU A 459 18.50 -33.51 -1.97
C GLU A 459 16.97 -33.65 -1.91
N ASN A 460 16.44 -34.33 -0.91
CA ASN A 460 14.98 -34.50 -0.70
C ASN A 460 14.32 -33.30 -0.04
N GLY A 461 15.05 -32.18 0.19
CA GLY A 461 14.50 -30.94 0.74
C GLY A 461 14.46 -30.86 2.27
N THR A 462 15.08 -31.82 2.99
CA THR A 462 15.27 -31.71 4.45
C THR A 462 16.19 -30.52 4.72
N SER A 463 15.75 -29.58 5.54
CA SER A 463 16.46 -28.33 5.78
C SER A 463 16.35 -27.85 7.22
N VAL A 464 17.37 -27.15 7.67
CA VAL A 464 17.40 -26.42 8.95
C VAL A 464 17.53 -24.94 8.67
N VAL A 465 16.71 -24.16 9.38
CA VAL A 465 16.75 -22.69 9.33
C VAL A 465 16.86 -22.17 10.75
N ALA A 466 17.85 -21.32 11.00
CA ALA A 466 17.97 -20.57 12.24
C ALA A 466 17.86 -19.07 11.94
N GLU A 467 16.98 -18.42 12.66
CA GLU A 467 16.76 -16.97 12.57
C GLU A 467 17.00 -16.31 13.91
N SER A 468 17.63 -15.14 13.87
CA SER A 468 17.79 -14.26 15.02
C SER A 468 17.38 -12.85 14.60
N ARG A 469 16.32 -12.33 15.19
CA ARG A 469 15.83 -10.97 14.94
C ARG A 469 16.02 -10.13 16.18
N LEU A 470 16.67 -8.99 16.02
CA LEU A 470 16.87 -7.99 17.06
C LEU A 470 16.13 -6.72 16.62
N ASN A 471 15.30 -6.17 17.50
CA ASN A 471 14.70 -4.85 17.34
C ASN A 471 15.06 -4.01 18.55
N LEU A 472 15.52 -2.78 18.28
CA LEU A 472 15.88 -1.76 19.24
C LEU A 472 15.01 -0.53 18.97
N ASN A 473 14.43 0.04 20.03
CA ASN A 473 13.81 1.35 19.99
C ASN A 473 14.22 2.12 21.24
N ASP A 474 14.86 3.24 21.03
CA ASP A 474 15.30 4.16 22.09
C ASP A 474 14.70 5.54 21.79
N SER A 475 14.10 6.18 22.79
CA SER A 475 13.44 7.48 22.66
C SER A 475 13.72 8.35 23.88
N ASP A 476 14.02 9.59 23.60
CA ASP A 476 14.26 10.66 24.58
C ASP A 476 13.42 11.86 24.17
N THR A 477 12.53 12.33 25.05
CA THR A 477 11.62 13.44 24.78
C THR A 477 11.55 14.39 25.96
N ASP A 478 11.88 15.65 25.71
CA ASP A 478 11.64 16.76 26.60
C ASP A 478 10.39 17.52 26.15
N ALA A 479 9.52 17.92 27.10
CA ALA A 479 8.32 18.66 26.78
C ALA A 479 8.06 19.78 27.80
N ASP A 480 7.57 20.91 27.29
CA ASP A 480 7.05 22.02 28.08
C ASP A 480 5.54 22.13 27.87
N LEU A 481 4.78 22.01 28.95
CA LEU A 481 3.32 22.16 28.95
C LEU A 481 2.89 23.38 29.75
N GLU A 482 2.22 24.32 29.07
CA GLU A 482 1.52 25.44 29.70
C GLU A 482 0.03 25.28 29.33
N SER A 483 -0.85 25.24 30.32
CA SER A 483 -2.29 25.13 30.07
C SER A 483 -3.09 25.94 31.08
N LEU A 484 -4.06 26.70 30.56
CA LEU A 484 -5.11 27.33 31.37
C LEU A 484 -6.45 26.64 31.06
N THR A 485 -6.91 25.81 31.97
CA THR A 485 -8.13 25.01 31.81
C THR A 485 -9.23 25.51 32.72
N GLY A 486 -10.38 25.87 32.12
CA GLY A 486 -11.61 26.25 32.83
C GLY A 486 -12.63 25.13 32.76
N ILE A 487 -13.17 24.68 33.86
CA ILE A 487 -14.15 23.60 33.94
C ILE A 487 -15.42 24.13 34.66
N ALA A 488 -16.61 23.91 34.09
CA ALA A 488 -17.89 24.29 34.69
C ALA A 488 -18.18 23.40 35.89
N ARG A 489 -18.37 24.05 37.04
CA ARG A 489 -18.85 23.42 38.29
C ARG A 489 -20.09 24.16 38.71
N ASP A 490 -20.92 23.56 39.52
CA ASP A 490 -22.15 24.04 40.14
C ASP A 490 -22.65 25.43 39.63
N GLY A 491 -23.54 25.47 38.64
CA GLY A 491 -24.20 26.69 38.14
C GLY A 491 -23.53 27.37 36.94
N ASN A 492 -22.78 26.63 36.12
CA ASN A 492 -22.12 27.11 34.89
C ASN A 492 -20.95 28.12 35.05
N ALA A 493 -20.52 28.35 36.26
CA ALA A 493 -19.31 29.15 36.51
C ALA A 493 -18.06 28.32 36.26
N LEU A 494 -17.15 28.82 35.41
CA LEU A 494 -15.85 28.18 35.16
C LEU A 494 -14.92 28.33 36.34
N THR A 495 -14.37 27.22 36.80
CA THR A 495 -13.23 27.20 37.71
C THR A 495 -11.98 26.96 36.89
N TYR A 496 -11.01 27.87 37.00
CA TYR A 496 -9.77 27.83 36.26
C TYR A 496 -8.65 27.12 37.02
N GLN A 497 -7.93 26.29 36.29
CA GLN A 497 -6.68 25.66 36.76
C GLN A 497 -5.56 26.01 35.78
N GLU A 498 -4.47 26.48 36.30
CA GLU A 498 -3.23 26.75 35.53
C GLU A 498 -2.26 25.60 35.77
N ILE A 499 -1.68 25.07 34.66
CA ILE A 499 -0.66 24.04 34.66
C ILE A 499 0.56 24.61 33.94
N GLN A 500 1.71 24.53 34.56
CA GLN A 500 3.02 24.85 33.96
C GLN A 500 3.98 23.72 34.35
N GLN A 501 4.40 22.92 33.38
CA GLN A 501 5.18 21.72 33.63
C GLN A 501 6.34 21.58 32.65
N ILE A 502 7.44 21.00 33.14
CA ILE A 502 8.51 20.44 32.34
C ILE A 502 8.41 18.92 32.48
N GLN A 503 8.34 18.22 31.38
CA GLN A 503 8.17 16.76 31.32
C GLN A 503 9.36 16.15 30.56
N GLN A 504 9.99 15.14 31.15
CA GLN A 504 11.04 14.33 30.49
C GLN A 504 10.60 12.90 30.44
N SER A 505 10.68 12.28 29.24
CA SER A 505 10.30 10.90 29.02
C SER A 505 11.43 10.16 28.31
N LEU A 506 11.96 9.14 28.96
CA LEU A 506 12.94 8.21 28.40
C LEU A 506 12.27 6.86 28.17
N GLY A 507 12.47 6.26 27.01
CA GLY A 507 11.93 4.95 26.69
C GLY A 507 12.93 4.10 25.93
N ASN A 508 13.17 2.89 26.41
CA ASN A 508 14.04 1.91 25.76
C ASN A 508 13.29 0.59 25.58
N THR A 509 13.34 0.03 24.38
CA THR A 509 12.77 -1.30 24.09
C THR A 509 13.77 -2.13 23.34
N LEU A 510 14.06 -3.31 23.87
CA LEU A 510 14.88 -4.32 23.23
C LEU A 510 14.07 -5.60 23.04
N GLN A 511 13.80 -5.97 21.79
CA GLN A 511 13.16 -7.23 21.45
C GLN A 511 14.15 -8.15 20.75
N HIS A 512 14.25 -9.38 21.23
CA HIS A 512 15.05 -10.43 20.63
C HIS A 512 14.20 -11.67 20.36
N VAL A 513 14.11 -12.07 19.09
CA VAL A 513 13.41 -13.27 18.64
C VAL A 513 14.42 -14.25 18.08
N GLN A 514 14.39 -15.49 18.56
CA GLN A 514 15.21 -16.60 18.09
C GLN A 514 14.29 -17.71 17.61
N ARG A 515 14.44 -18.16 16.38
CA ARG A 515 13.64 -19.22 15.77
C ARG A 515 14.54 -20.29 15.19
N LEU A 516 14.20 -21.53 15.45
CA LEU A 516 14.81 -22.70 14.84
C LEU A 516 13.71 -23.55 14.19
N SER A 517 13.85 -23.83 12.91
CA SER A 517 12.91 -24.66 12.15
C SER A 517 13.65 -25.81 11.52
N LEU A 518 13.08 -27.00 11.66
CA LEU A 518 13.50 -28.22 10.96
C LEU A 518 12.36 -28.60 10.02
N THR A 519 12.66 -28.61 8.74
CA THR A 519 11.72 -29.03 7.70
C THR A 519 12.12 -30.37 7.14
N GLN A 520 11.20 -31.36 7.14
CA GLN A 520 11.38 -32.67 6.57
C GLN A 520 10.36 -32.90 5.46
N SER A 521 10.84 -33.12 4.24
CA SER A 521 9.98 -33.55 3.14
C SER A 521 9.90 -35.08 3.05
N PHE A 522 8.70 -35.57 2.69
CA PHE A 522 8.40 -36.97 2.43
C PHE A 522 7.87 -37.09 0.99
N GLY A 523 8.78 -37.38 0.07
CA GLY A 523 8.50 -37.28 -1.38
C GLY A 523 8.35 -35.82 -1.83
N LYS A 524 7.58 -35.60 -2.91
CA LYS A 524 7.39 -34.25 -3.49
C LYS A 524 6.13 -33.53 -2.97
N GLU A 525 5.26 -34.24 -2.25
CA GLU A 525 3.93 -33.76 -1.90
C GLU A 525 3.76 -33.44 -0.41
N HIS A 526 4.57 -34.02 0.46
CA HIS A 526 4.38 -33.92 1.90
C HIS A 526 5.56 -33.24 2.60
N LEU A 527 5.25 -32.30 3.46
CA LEU A 527 6.25 -31.59 4.26
C LEU A 527 5.76 -31.50 5.70
N VAL A 528 6.65 -31.80 6.62
CA VAL A 528 6.48 -31.58 8.06
C VAL A 528 7.52 -30.58 8.54
N GLU A 529 7.08 -29.54 9.21
CA GLU A 529 7.93 -28.54 9.83
C GLU A 529 7.72 -28.56 11.34
N VAL A 530 8.82 -28.69 12.07
CA VAL A 530 8.88 -28.53 13.53
C VAL A 530 9.63 -27.24 13.81
N GLN A 531 9.05 -26.37 14.63
CA GLN A 531 9.67 -25.10 14.97
C GLN A 531 9.68 -24.85 16.47
N ALA A 532 10.70 -24.17 16.92
CA ALA A 532 10.81 -23.59 18.25
C ALA A 532 11.16 -22.12 18.12
N GLU A 533 10.46 -21.28 18.86
CA GLU A 533 10.68 -19.83 18.85
C GLU A 533 10.71 -19.31 20.28
N ARG A 534 11.71 -18.49 20.58
CA ARG A 534 11.79 -17.74 21.82
C ARG A 534 11.79 -16.25 21.50
N GLN A 535 10.94 -15.51 22.18
CA GLN A 535 10.97 -14.04 22.15
C GLN A 535 11.22 -13.52 23.57
N ALA A 536 12.00 -12.46 23.66
CA ALA A 536 12.12 -11.63 24.85
C ALA A 536 11.98 -10.16 24.44
N ILE A 537 11.10 -9.44 25.11
CA ILE A 537 10.95 -7.97 24.99
C ILE A 537 11.26 -7.41 26.37
N ASN A 538 12.24 -6.53 26.45
CA ASN A 538 12.54 -5.75 27.63
C ASN A 538 12.27 -4.29 27.31
N GLU A 539 11.53 -3.63 28.16
CA GLU A 539 11.08 -2.25 28.00
C GLU A 539 11.30 -1.52 29.32
N ASP A 540 11.99 -0.41 29.24
CA ASP A 540 12.21 0.51 30.36
C ASP A 540 11.61 1.86 29.96
N LYS A 541 10.79 2.45 30.81
CA LYS A 541 10.24 3.78 30.60
C LYS A 541 10.30 4.59 31.88
N ASP A 542 10.95 5.73 31.80
CA ASP A 542 11.01 6.73 32.87
C ASP A 542 10.32 8.00 32.42
N GLN A 543 9.44 8.53 33.27
CA GLN A 543 8.82 9.84 33.11
C GLN A 543 9.04 10.67 34.36
N VAL A 544 9.59 11.85 34.19
CA VAL A 544 9.83 12.80 35.26
C VAL A 544 9.11 14.11 34.92
N VAL A 545 8.27 14.58 35.83
CA VAL A 545 7.49 15.82 35.65
C VAL A 545 7.79 16.78 36.76
N TYR A 546 8.13 18.02 36.40
CA TYR A 546 8.29 19.11 37.32
C TYR A 546 7.19 20.16 37.12
N ASP A 547 6.47 20.50 38.16
CA ASP A 547 5.62 21.68 38.20
C ASP A 547 6.47 22.95 38.35
N LEU A 548 6.15 23.99 37.59
CA LEU A 548 6.75 25.31 37.72
C LEU A 548 5.93 26.20 38.66
N ILE A 549 6.28 26.19 39.94
CA ILE A 549 5.60 27.00 40.96
C ILE A 549 6.37 28.30 41.18
N SER A 550 5.83 29.42 40.72
CA SER A 550 6.50 30.74 40.82
C SER A 550 7.91 30.73 40.21
N GLY A 551 8.09 29.97 39.10
CA GLY A 551 9.35 29.83 38.38
C GLY A 551 10.36 28.86 39.01
N THR A 552 9.95 28.12 40.06
CA THR A 552 10.79 27.09 40.70
C THR A 552 10.28 25.71 40.25
N GLN A 553 11.19 24.83 39.83
CA GLN A 553 10.87 23.46 39.52
C GLN A 553 10.63 22.62 40.77
N VAL A 554 9.47 22.04 40.92
CA VAL A 554 9.09 21.16 42.02
C VAL A 554 8.70 19.81 41.43
N LEU A 555 9.36 18.73 41.87
CA LEU A 555 9.01 17.40 41.38
C LEU A 555 7.55 17.08 41.65
N ASN A 556 6.81 16.67 40.64
CA ASN A 556 5.46 16.16 40.74
C ASN A 556 5.50 14.63 40.86
N GLU A 557 5.49 14.11 42.06
CA GLU A 557 5.59 12.67 42.34
C GLU A 557 4.39 11.85 41.78
N LEU A 558 3.24 12.48 41.58
CA LEU A 558 2.04 11.80 41.04
C LEU A 558 2.09 11.55 39.53
N LEU A 559 2.83 12.41 38.81
CA LEU A 559 2.99 12.36 37.38
C LEU A 559 4.35 11.77 36.97
N SER A 560 5.24 11.58 37.95
CA SER A 560 6.56 11.01 37.71
C SER A 560 6.58 9.54 38.08
N SER A 561 7.03 8.67 37.21
CA SER A 561 7.19 7.24 37.47
C SER A 561 8.09 6.55 36.50
N GLY A 562 8.68 5.44 36.94
CA GLY A 562 9.41 4.48 36.11
C GLY A 562 8.70 3.13 36.05
N LEU A 563 8.80 2.47 34.92
CA LEU A 563 8.27 1.14 34.70
C LEU A 563 9.26 0.28 33.91
N ASP A 564 9.70 -0.81 34.55
CA ASP A 564 10.46 -1.88 33.91
C ASP A 564 9.51 -3.02 33.57
N ARG A 565 9.54 -3.46 32.32
CA ARG A 565 8.70 -4.55 31.82
C ARG A 565 9.53 -5.57 31.05
N SER A 566 9.28 -6.83 31.33
CA SER A 566 9.81 -7.95 30.56
C SER A 566 8.65 -8.85 30.09
N TYR A 567 8.55 -9.06 28.80
CA TYR A 567 7.63 -10.04 28.23
C TYR A 567 8.43 -11.10 27.50
N THR A 568 8.31 -12.35 27.94
CA THR A 568 8.99 -13.45 27.30
C THR A 568 7.99 -14.52 26.89
N TYR A 569 8.23 -15.16 25.74
CA TYR A 569 7.53 -16.39 25.42
C TYR A 569 8.45 -17.46 24.82
N LEU A 570 8.05 -18.70 25.04
CA LEU A 570 8.54 -19.87 24.33
C LEU A 570 7.38 -20.50 23.56
N ARG A 571 7.57 -20.70 22.26
CA ARG A 571 6.58 -21.27 21.36
C ARG A 571 7.16 -22.49 20.68
N GLY A 572 6.42 -23.59 20.71
CA GLY A 572 6.72 -24.83 19.99
C GLY A 572 5.61 -25.12 18.98
N GLY A 573 5.95 -25.46 17.76
CA GLY A 573 4.99 -25.66 16.70
C GLY A 573 5.25 -26.86 15.81
N LEU A 574 4.16 -27.41 15.28
CA LEU A 574 4.16 -28.47 14.27
C LEU A 574 3.24 -28.03 13.13
N THR A 575 3.78 -28.03 11.92
CA THR A 575 3.02 -27.73 10.71
C THR A 575 3.17 -28.87 9.71
N TYR A 576 2.06 -29.40 9.22
CA TYR A 576 2.01 -30.34 8.12
C TYR A 576 1.48 -29.65 6.87
N ARG A 577 2.20 -29.81 5.75
CA ARG A 577 1.78 -29.31 4.43
C ARG A 577 1.69 -30.46 3.44
N ARG A 578 0.68 -30.39 2.58
CA ARG A 578 0.53 -31.29 1.45
C ARG A 578 0.26 -30.50 0.19
N SER A 579 1.09 -30.75 -0.83
CA SER A 579 0.98 -30.12 -2.14
C SER A 579 0.53 -31.18 -3.17
N TRP A 580 -0.59 -30.90 -3.84
CA TRP A 580 -1.02 -31.61 -5.04
C TRP A 580 -0.73 -30.73 -6.26
N GLU A 581 -1.08 -31.20 -7.44
CA GLU A 581 -0.82 -30.46 -8.69
C GLU A 581 -1.39 -29.01 -8.67
N ASN A 582 -2.57 -28.84 -8.08
CA ASN A 582 -3.30 -27.57 -8.06
C ASN A 582 -3.87 -27.18 -6.68
N VAL A 583 -3.47 -27.90 -5.61
CA VAL A 583 -3.93 -27.63 -4.24
C VAL A 583 -2.77 -27.74 -3.27
N ASN A 584 -2.56 -26.68 -2.46
CA ASN A 584 -1.64 -26.68 -1.32
C ASN A 584 -2.44 -26.52 -0.04
N LEU A 585 -2.34 -27.50 0.87
CA LEU A 585 -3.00 -27.48 2.17
C LEU A 585 -1.95 -27.51 3.28
N GLY A 586 -1.99 -26.53 4.19
CA GLY A 586 -1.18 -26.47 5.39
C GLY A 586 -2.05 -26.46 6.63
N VAL A 587 -1.73 -27.27 7.62
CA VAL A 587 -2.36 -27.31 8.95
C VAL A 587 -1.27 -27.28 9.99
N GLY A 588 -1.37 -26.32 10.90
CA GLY A 588 -0.39 -26.15 11.97
C GLY A 588 -1.04 -25.95 13.33
N VAL A 589 -0.30 -26.27 14.37
CA VAL A 589 -0.63 -25.93 15.74
C VAL A 589 0.65 -25.54 16.46
N GLU A 590 0.56 -24.45 17.21
CA GLU A 590 1.63 -23.96 18.07
C GLU A 590 1.12 -23.87 19.50
N VAL A 591 1.97 -24.15 20.46
CA VAL A 591 1.73 -23.93 21.89
C VAL A 591 2.69 -22.85 22.35
N GLN A 592 2.16 -21.80 22.94
CA GLN A 592 2.91 -20.68 23.46
C GLN A 592 2.75 -20.62 24.98
N GLU A 593 3.88 -20.62 25.69
CA GLU A 593 3.96 -20.24 27.10
C GLU A 593 4.61 -18.87 27.18
N SER A 594 3.95 -17.92 27.84
CA SER A 594 4.44 -16.55 27.97
C SER A 594 4.36 -16.08 29.42
N THR A 595 5.29 -15.21 29.79
CA THR A 595 5.34 -14.53 31.08
C THR A 595 5.47 -13.05 30.86
N LEU A 596 4.63 -12.30 31.58
CA LEU A 596 4.66 -10.85 31.64
C LEU A 596 5.07 -10.44 33.05
N ASP A 597 6.27 -9.89 33.18
CA ASP A 597 6.78 -9.36 34.44
C ASP A 597 6.87 -7.82 34.33
N GLY A 598 6.39 -7.10 35.31
CA GLY A 598 6.46 -5.65 35.37
C GLY A 598 6.77 -5.17 36.79
N THR A 599 7.62 -4.15 36.93
CA THR A 599 7.92 -3.48 38.21
C THR A 599 7.74 -1.98 38.06
N ILE A 600 6.87 -1.43 38.90
CA ILE A 600 6.64 0.00 39.02
C ILE A 600 7.62 0.52 40.07
N LEU A 601 8.56 1.37 39.64
CA LEU A 601 9.73 1.72 40.45
C LEU A 601 9.39 2.55 41.70
N GLU A 602 8.30 3.32 41.67
CA GLU A 602 7.93 4.21 42.80
C GLU A 602 7.38 3.46 44.02
N ASN A 603 6.66 2.38 43.79
CA ASN A 603 5.93 1.68 44.85
C ASN A 603 6.41 0.27 45.09
N ASP A 604 7.47 -0.18 44.40
CA ASP A 604 7.97 -1.56 44.38
C ASP A 604 6.84 -2.59 44.09
N VAL A 605 5.83 -2.17 43.33
CA VAL A 605 4.72 -3.06 42.95
C VAL A 605 5.19 -3.85 41.75
N SER A 606 5.35 -5.14 41.92
CA SER A 606 5.65 -6.06 40.83
C SER A 606 4.46 -6.91 40.46
N VAL A 607 4.24 -7.03 39.15
CA VAL A 607 3.22 -7.90 38.58
C VAL A 607 3.92 -9.00 37.80
N SER A 608 3.55 -10.25 38.01
CA SER A 608 4.06 -11.39 37.26
C SER A 608 2.91 -12.31 36.88
N ASN A 609 2.62 -12.43 35.60
CA ASN A 609 1.55 -13.23 35.06
C ASN A 609 2.05 -14.17 33.98
N GLY A 610 1.63 -15.45 34.08
CA GLY A 610 1.95 -16.47 33.08
C GLY A 610 0.71 -16.89 32.31
N TYR A 611 0.86 -17.09 31.01
CA TYR A 611 -0.23 -17.47 30.10
C TYR A 611 0.19 -18.63 29.20
N THR A 612 -0.77 -19.51 28.91
CA THR A 612 -0.58 -20.61 27.95
C THR A 612 -1.64 -20.52 26.87
N HIS A 613 -1.23 -20.46 25.61
CA HIS A 613 -2.12 -20.37 24.47
C HIS A 613 -1.84 -21.46 23.44
N ILE A 614 -2.91 -21.97 22.82
CA ILE A 614 -2.83 -22.88 21.67
C ILE A 614 -3.20 -22.06 20.44
N LEU A 615 -2.32 -22.06 19.44
CA LEU A 615 -2.42 -21.22 18.25
C LEU A 615 -2.57 -22.09 16.98
N PRO A 616 -3.79 -22.52 16.63
CA PRO A 616 -4.03 -23.27 15.39
C PRO A 616 -3.93 -22.38 14.15
N THR A 617 -3.44 -22.98 13.06
CA THR A 617 -3.35 -22.34 11.76
C THR A 617 -3.85 -23.29 10.67
N LEU A 618 -4.50 -22.73 9.64
CA LEU A 618 -4.94 -23.44 8.45
C LEU A 618 -4.66 -22.57 7.23
N GLN A 619 -4.10 -23.16 6.18
CA GLN A 619 -3.86 -22.52 4.91
C GLN A 619 -4.28 -23.43 3.78
N LEU A 620 -5.02 -22.89 2.80
CA LEU A 620 -5.41 -23.58 1.59
C LEU A 620 -5.15 -22.65 0.41
N ASN A 621 -4.37 -23.13 -0.56
CA ASN A 621 -4.20 -22.49 -1.86
C ASN A 621 -4.70 -23.48 -2.92
N TRP A 622 -5.67 -23.07 -3.73
CA TRP A 622 -6.29 -23.91 -4.75
C TRP A 622 -6.37 -23.16 -6.07
N SER A 623 -5.69 -23.69 -7.08
CA SER A 623 -5.66 -23.16 -8.44
C SER A 623 -6.40 -24.10 -9.40
N PRO A 624 -7.77 -24.05 -9.43
CA PRO A 624 -8.59 -25.02 -10.19
C PRO A 624 -8.38 -25.00 -11.70
N ALA A 625 -7.88 -23.88 -12.23
CA ALA A 625 -7.55 -23.70 -13.63
C ALA A 625 -6.59 -22.52 -13.78
N GLN A 626 -5.93 -22.41 -14.94
CA GLN A 626 -5.05 -21.30 -15.25
C GLN A 626 -5.77 -19.95 -15.09
N GLY A 627 -5.14 -19.02 -14.41
CA GLY A 627 -5.69 -17.69 -14.11
C GLY A 627 -6.78 -17.67 -13.03
N ARG A 628 -6.94 -18.75 -12.26
CA ARG A 628 -7.89 -18.81 -11.14
C ARG A 628 -7.20 -19.32 -9.89
N THR A 629 -7.22 -18.53 -8.82
CA THR A 629 -6.65 -18.93 -7.54
C THR A 629 -7.64 -18.61 -6.42
N LEU A 630 -7.85 -19.57 -5.54
CA LEU A 630 -8.55 -19.41 -4.27
C LEU A 630 -7.56 -19.64 -3.12
N TRP A 631 -7.47 -18.70 -2.24
CA TRP A 631 -6.63 -18.75 -1.07
C TRP A 631 -7.44 -18.53 0.19
N LEU A 632 -7.33 -19.42 1.15
CA LEU A 632 -7.96 -19.35 2.46
C LEU A 632 -6.89 -19.46 3.53
N ARG A 633 -6.90 -18.56 4.48
CA ARG A 633 -6.05 -18.60 5.66
C ARG A 633 -6.88 -18.39 6.90
N TYR A 634 -6.65 -19.24 7.89
CA TYR A 634 -7.05 -19.04 9.28
C TYR A 634 -5.80 -19.04 10.14
N ASN A 635 -5.64 -18.02 10.94
CA ASN A 635 -4.56 -17.92 11.91
C ASN A 635 -5.06 -17.36 13.22
N THR A 636 -4.40 -17.76 14.29
CA THR A 636 -4.60 -17.22 15.63
C THR A 636 -3.31 -16.57 16.11
N SER A 637 -3.44 -15.55 16.95
CA SER A 637 -2.32 -14.85 17.57
C SER A 637 -2.72 -14.24 18.90
N THR A 638 -1.75 -13.98 19.75
CA THR A 638 -1.91 -13.20 20.97
C THR A 638 -1.29 -11.81 20.79
N ARG A 639 -1.84 -10.82 21.50
CA ARG A 639 -1.24 -9.50 21.68
C ARG A 639 -1.15 -9.20 23.16
N GLU A 640 0.05 -8.98 23.64
CA GLU A 640 0.29 -8.48 24.99
C GLU A 640 -0.13 -7.03 25.12
N PRO A 641 -0.57 -6.57 26.32
CA PRO A 641 -0.79 -5.16 26.59
C PRO A 641 0.51 -4.37 26.39
N SER A 642 0.41 -3.19 25.79
CA SER A 642 1.54 -2.28 25.61
C SER A 642 1.98 -1.63 26.92
N MET A 643 3.21 -1.08 26.96
CA MET A 643 3.74 -0.32 28.08
C MET A 643 2.78 0.79 28.53
N THR A 644 2.27 1.58 27.58
CA THR A 644 1.33 2.68 27.87
C THR A 644 0.00 2.17 28.44
N GLU A 645 -0.49 1.00 27.98
CA GLU A 645 -1.73 0.42 28.51
C GLU A 645 -1.59 -0.10 29.93
N LEU A 646 -0.38 -0.56 30.33
CA LEU A 646 -0.10 -1.09 31.66
C LEU A 646 0.34 -0.02 32.67
N GLN A 647 0.91 1.08 32.20
CA GLN A 647 1.55 2.13 33.01
C GLN A 647 0.53 2.82 33.95
N PRO A 648 0.62 2.69 35.30
CA PRO A 648 -0.40 3.19 36.22
C PRO A 648 -0.27 4.68 36.54
N PHE A 649 0.61 5.40 35.90
CA PHE A 649 0.78 6.84 36.10
C PHE A 649 0.05 7.64 35.01
N THR A 650 -0.29 8.88 35.41
CA THR A 650 -1.16 9.75 34.66
C THR A 650 -0.44 10.47 33.55
N ASP A 651 -0.92 10.34 32.30
CA ASP A 651 -0.55 11.21 31.18
C ASP A 651 -1.56 12.37 31.13
N ASN A 652 -1.10 13.59 31.46
CA ASN A 652 -1.88 14.82 31.45
C ASN A 652 -1.46 15.80 30.35
N SER A 653 -0.80 15.33 29.29
CA SER A 653 -0.45 16.13 28.11
C SER A 653 -1.68 16.81 27.48
N ASP A 654 -2.86 16.21 27.65
CA ASP A 654 -4.16 16.84 27.45
C ASP A 654 -4.92 16.90 28.79
N PRO A 655 -4.94 18.05 29.47
CA PRO A 655 -5.52 18.17 30.82
C PRO A 655 -7.04 17.91 30.89
N LEU A 656 -7.74 17.96 29.78
CA LEU A 656 -9.17 17.63 29.70
C LEU A 656 -9.43 16.15 29.37
N ASN A 657 -8.44 15.40 28.91
CA ASN A 657 -8.55 13.99 28.56
C ASN A 657 -7.36 13.21 29.13
N VAL A 658 -7.34 13.06 30.39
CA VAL A 658 -6.23 12.42 31.13
C VAL A 658 -6.27 10.92 30.95
N TYR A 659 -5.10 10.31 30.66
CA TYR A 659 -4.99 8.86 30.50
C TYR A 659 -4.26 8.22 31.69
N VAL A 660 -4.81 7.10 32.17
CA VAL A 660 -4.20 6.27 33.24
C VAL A 660 -4.19 4.83 32.76
N GLY A 661 -3.05 4.19 32.69
CA GLY A 661 -2.93 2.79 32.31
C GLY A 661 -3.47 1.84 33.38
N ASN A 662 -3.61 0.57 33.03
CA ASN A 662 -4.14 -0.49 33.89
C ASN A 662 -3.19 -1.68 33.94
N PRO A 663 -2.49 -1.93 35.06
CA PRO A 663 -1.55 -3.06 35.18
C PRO A 663 -2.21 -4.45 35.23
N GLU A 664 -3.55 -4.51 35.39
CA GLU A 664 -4.31 -5.77 35.49
C GLU A 664 -4.74 -6.31 34.11
N LEU A 665 -4.31 -5.68 33.01
CA LEU A 665 -4.68 -6.10 31.67
C LEU A 665 -4.10 -7.48 31.33
N GLU A 666 -4.93 -8.30 30.70
CA GLU A 666 -4.58 -9.60 30.15
C GLU A 666 -4.34 -9.53 28.64
N PRO A 667 -3.54 -10.45 28.07
CA PRO A 667 -3.34 -10.51 26.61
C PRO A 667 -4.62 -10.78 25.84
N GLU A 668 -4.73 -10.17 24.68
CA GLU A 668 -5.78 -10.47 23.70
C GLU A 668 -5.50 -11.77 22.96
N TYR A 669 -6.56 -12.47 22.56
CA TYR A 669 -6.49 -13.61 21.66
C TYR A 669 -7.30 -13.34 20.40
N ARG A 670 -6.62 -13.29 19.26
CA ARG A 670 -7.22 -12.93 17.97
C ARG A 670 -7.38 -14.15 17.07
N HIS A 671 -8.57 -14.30 16.49
CA HIS A 671 -8.89 -15.19 15.39
C HIS A 671 -9.00 -14.37 14.09
N ALA A 672 -8.27 -14.77 13.06
CA ALA A 672 -8.33 -14.10 11.77
C ALA A 672 -8.59 -15.13 10.65
N VAL A 673 -9.64 -14.93 9.89
CA VAL A 673 -9.96 -15.70 8.67
C VAL A 673 -9.84 -14.76 7.49
N THR A 674 -9.06 -15.13 6.48
CA THR A 674 -8.96 -14.38 5.22
C THR A 674 -9.22 -15.31 4.05
N LEU A 675 -10.11 -14.89 3.17
CA LEU A 675 -10.43 -15.55 1.91
C LEU A 675 -10.09 -14.61 0.77
N ARG A 676 -9.34 -15.11 -0.22
CA ARG A 676 -9.00 -14.37 -1.44
C ARG A 676 -9.34 -15.21 -2.66
N TYR A 677 -9.92 -14.60 -3.66
CA TYR A 677 -10.16 -15.22 -4.96
C TYR A 677 -9.69 -14.29 -6.06
N SER A 678 -8.86 -14.78 -6.96
CA SER A 678 -8.42 -14.06 -8.16
C SER A 678 -8.79 -14.84 -9.42
N TYR A 679 -9.20 -14.10 -10.43
CA TYR A 679 -9.44 -14.56 -11.80
C TYR A 679 -8.89 -13.55 -12.79
N PHE A 680 -8.02 -14.00 -13.67
CA PHE A 680 -7.50 -13.22 -14.77
C PHE A 680 -7.53 -14.03 -16.07
N ASP A 681 -8.18 -13.49 -17.08
CA ASP A 681 -8.16 -14.05 -18.43
C ASP A 681 -7.23 -13.21 -19.32
N GLN A 682 -6.05 -13.75 -19.60
CA GLN A 682 -5.00 -13.13 -20.40
C GLN A 682 -5.40 -12.79 -21.84
N PHE A 683 -6.49 -13.35 -22.36
CA PHE A 683 -6.95 -13.13 -23.73
C PHE A 683 -8.02 -12.07 -23.84
N THR A 684 -8.91 -12.03 -22.85
CA THR A 684 -9.98 -11.05 -22.81
C THR A 684 -9.61 -9.83 -21.97
N PHE A 685 -8.54 -9.92 -21.16
CA PHE A 685 -8.14 -8.94 -20.15
C PHE A 685 -9.24 -8.66 -19.12
N ILE A 686 -10.13 -9.63 -18.92
CA ILE A 686 -11.09 -9.58 -17.83
C ILE A 686 -10.35 -10.01 -16.56
N ASN A 687 -10.40 -9.17 -15.54
CA ASN A 687 -9.92 -9.48 -14.20
C ASN A 687 -11.06 -9.43 -13.20
N PHE A 688 -11.01 -10.30 -12.21
CA PHE A 688 -11.86 -10.27 -11.03
C PHE A 688 -11.02 -10.65 -9.82
N PHE A 689 -10.99 -9.77 -8.85
CA PHE A 689 -10.33 -10.00 -7.58
C PHE A 689 -11.32 -9.74 -6.45
N ALA A 690 -11.35 -10.64 -5.48
CA ALA A 690 -12.16 -10.48 -4.28
C ALA A 690 -11.39 -11.01 -3.08
N TRP A 691 -11.40 -10.26 -1.98
CA TRP A 691 -10.96 -10.77 -0.70
C TRP A 691 -11.92 -10.36 0.42
N ALA A 692 -12.00 -11.19 1.42
CA ALA A 692 -12.77 -10.93 2.62
C ALA A 692 -11.98 -11.39 3.85
N SER A 693 -12.01 -10.60 4.91
CA SER A 693 -11.38 -10.92 6.19
C SER A 693 -12.40 -10.76 7.31
N ALA A 694 -12.41 -11.71 8.21
CA ALA A 694 -13.17 -11.66 9.46
C ALA A 694 -12.20 -11.82 10.62
N ASN A 695 -12.18 -10.85 11.52
CA ASN A 695 -11.35 -10.85 12.70
C ASN A 695 -12.25 -10.82 13.94
N TYR A 696 -11.96 -11.68 14.88
CA TYR A 696 -12.55 -11.70 16.23
C TYR A 696 -11.46 -11.62 17.26
N THR A 697 -11.56 -10.66 18.18
CA THR A 697 -10.63 -10.51 19.28
C THR A 697 -11.34 -10.83 20.58
N ALA A 698 -10.96 -11.95 21.21
CA ALA A 698 -11.38 -12.27 22.58
C ALA A 698 -10.47 -11.52 23.56
N ASN A 699 -11.03 -11.14 24.69
CA ASN A 699 -10.32 -10.39 25.73
C ASN A 699 -9.72 -9.07 25.20
N ASN A 700 -10.49 -8.40 24.32
CA ASN A 700 -10.07 -7.18 23.62
C ASN A 700 -9.78 -6.04 24.58
N ILE A 701 -8.63 -5.38 24.43
CA ILE A 701 -8.26 -4.21 25.23
C ILE A 701 -8.90 -2.98 24.60
N THR A 702 -9.83 -2.39 25.32
CA THR A 702 -10.58 -1.20 24.88
C THR A 702 -10.52 -0.09 25.93
N ARG A 703 -11.04 1.09 25.57
CA ARG A 703 -11.06 2.26 26.44
C ARG A 703 -12.26 2.24 27.35
N SER A 704 -12.05 2.58 28.63
CA SER A 704 -13.06 2.95 29.59
C SER A 704 -12.91 4.43 29.90
N ARG A 705 -14.00 5.19 29.79
CA ARG A 705 -14.05 6.64 30.02
C ARG A 705 -14.91 6.96 31.22
N THR A 706 -14.36 7.67 32.16
CA THR A 706 -15.11 8.31 33.24
C THR A 706 -15.23 9.79 32.92
N ILE A 707 -16.44 10.29 32.78
CA ILE A 707 -16.75 11.65 32.36
C ILE A 707 -17.18 12.46 33.56
N GLY A 708 -16.43 13.52 33.86
CA GLY A 708 -16.74 14.45 34.94
C GLY A 708 -17.89 15.39 34.58
N ARG A 709 -18.33 16.20 35.57
CA ARG A 709 -19.49 17.11 35.41
C ARG A 709 -19.26 18.21 34.38
N GLY A 710 -18.01 18.66 34.20
CA GLY A 710 -17.61 19.65 33.19
C GLY A 710 -17.13 19.01 31.90
N LEU A 711 -17.48 17.75 31.68
CA LEU A 711 -17.11 16.96 30.49
C LEU A 711 -15.59 16.69 30.31
N GLU A 712 -14.81 16.92 31.39
CA GLU A 712 -13.45 16.39 31.48
C GLU A 712 -13.49 14.86 31.54
N GLN A 713 -12.50 14.18 30.97
CA GLN A 713 -12.48 12.73 30.85
C GLN A 713 -11.24 12.12 31.48
N GLU A 714 -11.44 11.05 32.25
CA GLU A 714 -10.40 10.12 32.63
C GLU A 714 -10.54 8.86 31.79
N ILE A 715 -9.49 8.47 31.10
CA ILE A 715 -9.47 7.37 30.17
C ILE A 715 -8.53 6.28 30.69
N THR A 716 -9.01 5.05 30.76
CA THR A 716 -8.19 3.88 31.08
C THR A 716 -8.45 2.75 30.10
N SER A 717 -7.56 1.77 30.05
CA SER A 717 -7.74 0.55 29.25
C SER A 717 -8.32 -0.57 30.10
N VAL A 718 -9.25 -1.36 29.52
CA VAL A 718 -9.87 -2.52 30.16
C VAL A 718 -10.04 -3.66 29.17
N ASN A 719 -10.02 -4.91 29.63
CA ASN A 719 -10.35 -6.06 28.79
C ASN A 719 -11.87 -6.20 28.65
N THR A 720 -12.33 -6.45 27.42
CA THR A 720 -13.73 -6.73 27.10
C THR A 720 -13.83 -7.87 26.11
N ASP A 721 -14.97 -8.55 26.04
CA ASP A 721 -15.22 -9.59 25.05
C ASP A 721 -15.93 -9.04 23.82
N GLY A 722 -15.53 -9.51 22.63
CA GLY A 722 -16.35 -9.49 21.44
C GLY A 722 -16.17 -8.32 20.48
N ASP A 723 -14.95 -7.94 20.18
CA ASP A 723 -14.70 -7.08 19.02
C ASP A 723 -14.69 -7.90 17.72
N TRP A 724 -15.49 -7.44 16.74
CA TRP A 724 -15.61 -8.02 15.42
C TRP A 724 -15.32 -7.00 14.35
N THR A 725 -14.41 -7.35 13.46
CA THR A 725 -14.12 -6.55 12.25
C THR A 725 -14.24 -7.44 11.03
N TYR A 726 -15.10 -7.03 10.08
CA TYR A 726 -15.23 -7.63 8.75
C TYR A 726 -14.77 -6.62 7.73
N THR A 727 -13.86 -7.02 6.85
CA THR A 727 -13.42 -6.21 5.73
C THR A 727 -13.51 -7.01 4.45
N GLY A 728 -13.86 -6.36 3.35
CA GLY A 728 -13.94 -7.00 2.05
C GLY A 728 -13.67 -6.02 0.93
N ASN A 729 -13.05 -6.51 -0.12
CA ASN A 729 -12.79 -5.77 -1.34
C ASN A 729 -13.15 -6.63 -2.56
N VAL A 730 -13.77 -6.01 -3.54
CA VAL A 730 -14.08 -6.63 -4.83
C VAL A 730 -13.64 -5.67 -5.93
N ASN A 731 -12.84 -6.15 -6.88
CA ASN A 731 -12.45 -5.44 -8.08
C ASN A 731 -12.83 -6.25 -9.30
N PHE A 732 -13.46 -5.60 -10.28
CA PHE A 732 -13.81 -6.18 -11.56
C PHE A 732 -13.43 -5.24 -12.69
N GLY A 733 -12.50 -5.66 -13.54
CA GLY A 733 -12.06 -4.92 -14.70
C GLY A 733 -12.35 -5.65 -16.01
N ALA A 734 -12.82 -4.91 -17.01
CA ALA A 734 -13.06 -5.46 -18.34
C ALA A 734 -12.92 -4.41 -19.44
N PRO A 735 -12.41 -4.79 -20.64
CA PRO A 735 -12.38 -3.90 -21.79
C PRO A 735 -13.76 -3.80 -22.45
N LEU A 736 -14.20 -2.58 -22.70
CA LEU A 736 -15.37 -2.25 -23.53
C LEU A 736 -14.88 -2.05 -24.96
N ARG A 737 -14.66 -3.14 -25.69
CA ARG A 737 -14.03 -3.14 -27.03
C ARG A 737 -14.75 -2.25 -28.04
N SER A 738 -16.09 -2.27 -28.03
CA SER A 738 -16.90 -1.45 -28.93
C SER A 738 -16.74 0.06 -28.75
N LEU A 739 -16.29 0.50 -27.57
CA LEU A 739 -16.08 1.91 -27.23
C LEU A 739 -14.59 2.29 -27.18
N GLY A 740 -13.68 1.33 -27.37
CA GLY A 740 -12.24 1.55 -27.19
C GLY A 740 -11.87 1.96 -25.76
N MET A 741 -12.66 1.53 -24.77
CA MET A 741 -12.51 1.88 -23.36
C MET A 741 -12.23 0.64 -22.50
N LYS A 742 -11.79 0.86 -21.28
CA LYS A 742 -11.74 -0.09 -20.19
C LYS A 742 -12.59 0.45 -19.06
N PHE A 743 -13.33 -0.41 -18.36
CA PHE A 743 -13.96 -0.03 -17.12
C PHE A 743 -13.41 -0.87 -15.97
N ASN A 744 -13.37 -0.26 -14.79
CA ASN A 744 -13.03 -0.93 -13.56
C ASN A 744 -14.09 -0.57 -12.51
N LEU A 745 -14.69 -1.60 -11.89
CA LEU A 745 -15.64 -1.49 -10.79
C LEU A 745 -14.96 -1.97 -9.53
N SER A 746 -14.92 -1.14 -8.51
CA SER A 746 -14.36 -1.47 -7.19
C SER A 746 -15.43 -1.33 -6.11
N ASN A 747 -15.39 -2.23 -5.14
CA ASN A 747 -16.19 -2.12 -3.92
C ASN A 747 -15.28 -2.44 -2.73
N ASN A 748 -15.29 -1.57 -1.72
CA ASN A 748 -14.58 -1.78 -0.46
C ASN A 748 -15.58 -1.62 0.68
N ALA A 749 -15.76 -2.66 1.47
CA ALA A 749 -16.69 -2.70 2.59
C ALA A 749 -15.95 -3.00 3.89
N MET A 750 -16.26 -2.25 4.93
CA MET A 750 -15.77 -2.46 6.29
C MET A 750 -16.95 -2.39 7.26
N TYR A 751 -17.09 -3.41 8.07
CA TYR A 751 -18.00 -3.43 9.19
C TYR A 751 -17.21 -3.70 10.46
N ASN A 752 -17.36 -2.80 11.44
CA ASN A 752 -16.74 -2.94 12.76
C ASN A 752 -17.85 -2.88 13.83
N ARG A 753 -17.77 -3.79 14.80
CA ARG A 753 -18.53 -3.74 16.05
C ARG A 753 -17.55 -3.65 17.19
N GLY A 754 -17.28 -2.42 17.64
CA GLY A 754 -16.43 -2.14 18.80
C GLY A 754 -17.24 -2.00 20.08
N LEU A 755 -16.61 -2.27 21.22
CA LEU A 755 -17.12 -2.00 22.55
C LEU A 755 -16.26 -0.93 23.22
N GLU A 756 -16.88 0.04 23.85
CA GLU A 756 -16.24 1.05 24.70
C GLU A 756 -17.03 1.14 26.00
N ILE A 757 -16.40 1.44 27.11
CA ILE A 757 -17.08 1.64 28.39
C ILE A 757 -17.14 3.13 28.67
N ILE A 758 -18.33 3.66 28.96
CA ILE A 758 -18.56 5.07 29.25
C ILE A 758 -19.33 5.16 30.57
N ASN A 759 -18.73 5.75 31.59
CA ASN A 759 -19.32 5.85 32.94
C ASN A 759 -19.81 4.49 33.48
N SER A 760 -19.01 3.44 33.27
CA SER A 760 -19.30 2.04 33.65
C SER A 760 -20.43 1.37 32.86
N GLU A 761 -20.98 2.00 31.82
CA GLU A 761 -21.96 1.41 30.91
C GLU A 761 -21.29 1.00 29.60
N GLN A 762 -21.67 -0.16 29.02
CA GLN A 762 -21.14 -0.61 27.76
C GLN A 762 -21.78 0.13 26.58
N ASN A 763 -20.97 0.78 25.77
CA ASN A 763 -21.36 1.35 24.49
C ASN A 763 -20.87 0.46 23.34
N ALA A 764 -21.78 -0.25 22.69
CA ALA A 764 -21.46 -0.96 21.46
C ALA A 764 -21.66 -0.02 20.27
N SER A 765 -20.57 0.30 19.58
CA SER A 765 -20.63 1.03 18.32
C SER A 765 -20.64 0.05 17.14
N ARG A 766 -21.46 0.33 16.14
CA ARG A 766 -21.51 -0.41 14.86
C ARG A 766 -21.23 0.57 13.75
N THR A 767 -20.14 0.34 13.02
CA THR A 767 -19.76 1.18 11.90
C THR A 767 -19.78 0.35 10.63
N LEU A 768 -20.56 0.75 9.64
CA LEU A 768 -20.54 0.22 8.30
C LEU A 768 -20.04 1.31 7.35
N ARG A 769 -18.94 1.05 6.67
CA ARG A 769 -18.43 1.89 5.60
C ARG A 769 -18.37 1.06 4.32
N ASN A 770 -19.03 1.53 3.26
CA ASN A 770 -19.01 0.88 1.96
C ASN A 770 -18.70 1.90 0.87
N THR A 771 -17.61 1.68 0.15
CA THR A 771 -17.18 2.53 -0.96
C THR A 771 -17.34 1.78 -2.27
N LEU A 772 -18.16 2.32 -3.17
CA LEU A 772 -18.35 1.86 -4.53
C LEU A 772 -17.66 2.81 -5.50
N GLY A 773 -16.72 2.32 -6.30
CA GLY A 773 -15.97 3.09 -7.29
C GLY A 773 -16.20 2.56 -8.70
N LEU A 774 -16.28 3.46 -9.67
CA LEU A 774 -16.32 3.15 -11.09
C LEU A 774 -15.31 4.02 -11.82
N THR A 775 -14.38 3.41 -12.55
CA THR A 775 -13.42 4.08 -13.41
C THR A 775 -13.65 3.69 -14.87
N LEU A 776 -13.65 4.69 -15.75
CA LEU A 776 -13.67 4.53 -17.19
C LEU A 776 -12.44 5.19 -17.77
N GLU A 777 -11.67 4.47 -18.60
CA GLU A 777 -10.48 5.00 -19.27
C GLU A 777 -10.41 4.55 -20.72
N ASN A 778 -9.79 5.37 -21.60
CA ASN A 778 -9.55 4.95 -22.97
C ASN A 778 -8.38 3.97 -23.04
N ARG A 779 -8.48 3.03 -23.98
CA ARG A 779 -7.44 2.01 -24.20
C ARG A 779 -6.30 2.51 -25.10
N ASP A 780 -6.67 3.24 -26.12
CA ASP A 780 -5.71 3.88 -27.03
C ASP A 780 -5.32 5.25 -26.48
N LYS A 781 -4.05 5.40 -26.12
CA LYS A 781 -3.49 6.59 -25.49
C LYS A 781 -2.47 7.31 -26.39
N GLU A 782 -2.53 7.11 -27.71
CA GLU A 782 -1.60 7.72 -28.66
C GLU A 782 -1.84 9.23 -28.80
N PHE A 783 -3.07 9.64 -29.00
CA PHE A 783 -3.44 11.05 -29.21
C PHE A 783 -4.00 11.73 -27.96
N PHE A 784 -4.68 10.97 -27.12
CA PHE A 784 -5.26 11.47 -25.88
C PHE A 784 -5.33 10.36 -24.85
N ASP A 785 -5.27 10.75 -23.58
CA ASP A 785 -5.46 9.88 -22.43
C ASP A 785 -6.56 10.50 -21.57
N VAL A 786 -7.66 9.78 -21.36
CA VAL A 786 -8.81 10.23 -20.57
C VAL A 786 -9.19 9.15 -19.58
N ALA A 787 -9.31 9.54 -18.31
CA ALA A 787 -9.85 8.69 -17.26
C ALA A 787 -10.87 9.48 -16.44
N VAL A 788 -12.01 8.84 -16.17
CA VAL A 788 -13.06 9.41 -15.31
C VAL A 788 -13.37 8.37 -14.23
N THR A 789 -13.31 8.82 -12.97
CA THR A 789 -13.61 7.98 -11.81
C THR A 789 -14.74 8.63 -11.00
N GLY A 790 -15.74 7.84 -10.62
CA GLY A 790 -16.76 8.22 -9.64
C GLY A 790 -16.70 7.26 -8.45
N SER A 791 -16.73 7.79 -7.23
CA SER A 791 -16.70 7.01 -6.02
C SER A 791 -17.77 7.49 -5.03
N PHE A 792 -18.48 6.53 -4.41
CA PHE A 792 -19.55 6.77 -3.45
C PHE A 792 -19.26 5.99 -2.17
N THR A 793 -19.08 6.70 -1.06
CA THR A 793 -18.82 6.11 0.25
C THR A 793 -20.05 6.27 1.13
N PHE A 794 -20.72 5.16 1.41
CA PHE A 794 -21.83 5.06 2.35
C PHE A 794 -21.26 4.81 3.74
N ASN A 795 -21.59 5.65 4.69
CA ASN A 795 -21.21 5.51 6.08
C ASN A 795 -22.50 5.39 6.93
N ASP A 796 -22.52 4.41 7.81
CA ASP A 796 -23.61 4.19 8.77
C ASP A 796 -22.98 3.85 10.12
N VAL A 797 -23.30 4.64 11.13
CA VAL A 797 -22.78 4.51 12.48
C VAL A 797 -23.94 4.48 13.45
N ALA A 798 -24.01 3.47 14.31
CA ALA A 798 -25.04 3.31 15.32
C ALA A 798 -24.42 3.05 16.70
N TYR A 799 -25.00 3.62 17.73
CA TYR A 799 -24.56 3.56 19.12
C TYR A 799 -25.58 2.90 20.02
N SER A 800 -25.18 1.97 20.89
CA SER A 800 -26.11 1.28 21.79
C SER A 800 -26.59 2.13 22.96
N LEU A 801 -25.79 3.11 23.39
CA LEU A 801 -26.13 4.00 24.50
C LEU A 801 -27.01 5.18 24.07
N ASN A 802 -26.88 5.65 22.83
CA ASN A 802 -27.56 6.86 22.37
C ASN A 802 -27.89 6.76 20.87
N ASP A 803 -29.05 6.17 20.56
CA ASP A 803 -29.53 6.00 19.19
C ASP A 803 -29.91 7.32 18.49
N GLN A 804 -30.11 8.40 19.25
CA GLN A 804 -30.35 9.74 18.67
C GLN A 804 -29.11 10.32 17.99
N GLN A 805 -27.94 9.75 18.24
CA GLN A 805 -26.67 10.12 17.62
C GLN A 805 -26.29 9.20 16.46
N ASP A 806 -27.16 8.25 16.10
CA ASP A 806 -26.96 7.42 14.93
C ASP A 806 -26.86 8.29 13.66
N GLN A 807 -25.95 7.93 12.77
CA GLN A 807 -25.68 8.72 11.57
C GLN A 807 -25.58 7.85 10.34
N SER A 808 -26.19 8.32 9.26
CA SER A 808 -26.08 7.71 7.94
C SER A 808 -25.90 8.80 6.90
N TYR A 809 -24.79 8.76 6.13
CA TYR A 809 -24.48 9.75 5.12
C TYR A 809 -23.68 9.16 3.96
N VAL A 810 -23.64 9.88 2.84
CA VAL A 810 -22.93 9.49 1.62
C VAL A 810 -21.94 10.57 1.21
N ASN A 811 -20.65 10.23 1.20
CA ASN A 811 -19.63 11.08 0.58
C ASN A 811 -19.39 10.61 -0.86
N SER A 812 -19.24 11.54 -1.79
CA SER A 812 -18.93 11.20 -3.17
C SER A 812 -17.70 11.96 -3.67
N SER A 813 -16.91 11.31 -4.50
CA SER A 813 -15.81 11.95 -5.20
C SER A 813 -15.86 11.62 -6.69
N TYR A 814 -15.52 12.61 -7.49
CA TYR A 814 -15.47 12.50 -8.94
C TYR A 814 -14.12 13.02 -9.40
N SER A 815 -13.37 12.22 -10.12
CA SER A 815 -12.11 12.68 -10.72
C SER A 815 -12.16 12.51 -12.22
N ALA A 816 -11.68 13.52 -12.94
CA ALA A 816 -11.57 13.50 -14.38
C ALA A 816 -10.17 13.97 -14.79
N ARG A 817 -9.43 13.12 -15.46
CA ARG A 817 -8.11 13.41 -16.00
C ARG A 817 -8.15 13.31 -17.51
N ALA A 818 -7.58 14.30 -18.17
CA ALA A 818 -7.44 14.31 -19.62
C ALA A 818 -6.04 14.83 -20.00
N SER A 819 -5.37 14.15 -20.90
CA SER A 819 -4.14 14.62 -21.56
C SER A 819 -4.29 14.53 -23.06
N VAL A 820 -3.91 15.58 -23.78
CA VAL A 820 -3.94 15.65 -25.25
C VAL A 820 -2.52 15.85 -25.76
N TYR A 821 -2.15 15.08 -26.76
CA TYR A 821 -0.83 15.05 -27.36
C TYR A 821 -0.87 15.66 -28.75
N LEU A 822 -0.27 16.83 -28.90
CA LEU A 822 -0.22 17.55 -30.17
C LEU A 822 1.14 17.35 -30.83
N GLY A 823 1.20 16.40 -31.75
CA GLY A 823 2.44 15.94 -32.34
C GLY A 823 3.41 15.34 -31.30
N GLU A 824 4.70 15.35 -31.58
CA GLU A 824 5.71 14.71 -30.72
C GLU A 824 6.21 15.61 -29.57
N THR A 825 5.82 16.89 -29.54
CA THR A 825 6.51 17.88 -28.69
C THR A 825 5.62 18.64 -27.72
N TRP A 826 4.29 18.62 -27.90
CA TRP A 826 3.37 19.32 -27.02
C TRP A 826 2.43 18.36 -26.27
N GLU A 827 2.24 18.66 -25.00
CA GLU A 827 1.25 18.00 -24.14
C GLU A 827 0.46 19.05 -23.39
N ILE A 828 -0.84 18.84 -23.36
CA ILE A 828 -1.77 19.59 -22.51
C ILE A 828 -2.47 18.59 -21.62
N SER A 829 -2.34 18.73 -20.30
CA SER A 829 -3.03 17.91 -19.34
C SER A 829 -3.91 18.74 -18.42
N SER A 830 -5.01 18.12 -17.97
CA SER A 830 -5.96 18.72 -17.05
C SER A 830 -6.49 17.63 -16.13
N GLU A 831 -6.62 17.93 -14.84
CA GLU A 831 -7.17 17.05 -13.83
C GLU A 831 -8.10 17.83 -12.92
N LEU A 832 -9.30 17.31 -12.73
CA LEU A 832 -10.33 17.86 -11.85
C LEU A 832 -10.71 16.80 -10.83
N ASP A 833 -10.53 17.11 -9.54
CA ASP A 833 -11.05 16.33 -8.42
C ASP A 833 -12.18 17.12 -7.77
N TYR A 834 -13.34 16.51 -7.66
CA TYR A 834 -14.53 17.11 -7.07
C TYR A 834 -15.07 16.23 -5.96
N ARG A 835 -14.92 16.69 -4.72
CA ARG A 835 -15.36 15.98 -3.51
C ARG A 835 -16.63 16.61 -2.97
N VAL A 836 -17.61 15.79 -2.60
CA VAL A 836 -18.89 16.20 -1.99
C VAL A 836 -19.07 15.46 -0.69
N TYR A 837 -19.19 16.20 0.39
CA TYR A 837 -19.47 15.72 1.74
C TYR A 837 -20.93 16.06 2.06
N SER A 838 -21.74 15.02 2.24
CA SER A 838 -23.18 15.19 2.52
C SER A 838 -23.50 15.23 4.03
N GLN A 839 -22.50 15.22 4.88
CA GLN A 839 -22.67 15.21 6.32
C GLN A 839 -23.11 16.60 6.82
N GLU A 840 -24.25 16.66 7.50
CA GLU A 840 -24.88 17.90 7.96
C GLU A 840 -24.72 18.13 9.49
N VAL A 841 -23.89 17.33 10.17
CA VAL A 841 -23.72 17.38 11.64
C VAL A 841 -23.27 18.77 12.13
N PHE A 842 -22.43 19.45 11.33
CA PHE A 842 -21.88 20.76 11.65
C PHE A 842 -22.32 21.88 10.67
N GLY A 843 -23.39 21.67 9.92
CA GLY A 843 -23.91 22.65 8.97
C GLY A 843 -24.28 22.07 7.61
N GLU A 844 -24.17 22.90 6.55
CA GLU A 844 -24.55 22.51 5.18
C GLU A 844 -23.54 21.55 4.55
N ALA A 845 -24.04 20.73 3.61
CA ALA A 845 -23.19 19.89 2.76
C ALA A 845 -22.12 20.70 2.03
N ARG A 846 -20.91 20.19 1.97
CA ARG A 846 -19.76 20.90 1.39
C ARG A 846 -19.25 20.22 0.13
N SER A 847 -18.73 21.04 -0.78
CA SER A 847 -18.10 20.56 -2.00
C SER A 847 -16.78 21.26 -2.27
N VAL A 848 -15.77 20.50 -2.64
CA VAL A 848 -14.40 20.96 -2.88
C VAL A 848 -13.96 20.56 -4.29
N PRO A 849 -14.04 21.47 -5.28
CA PRO A 849 -13.46 21.25 -6.61
C PRO A 849 -12.00 21.66 -6.63
N LEU A 850 -11.10 20.73 -6.91
CA LEU A 850 -9.68 20.96 -7.13
C LEU A 850 -9.35 20.79 -8.61
N TRP A 851 -8.92 21.84 -9.27
CA TRP A 851 -8.58 21.81 -10.68
C TRP A 851 -7.12 22.16 -10.91
N GLN A 852 -6.43 21.28 -11.60
CA GLN A 852 -5.06 21.51 -12.06
C GLN A 852 -4.94 21.32 -13.57
N ALA A 853 -4.03 22.06 -14.19
CA ALA A 853 -3.73 21.91 -15.61
C ALA A 853 -2.25 22.18 -15.89
N SER A 854 -1.70 21.54 -16.91
CA SER A 854 -0.33 21.80 -17.33
C SER A 854 -0.18 21.80 -18.86
N ILE A 855 0.80 22.57 -19.32
CA ILE A 855 1.25 22.60 -20.71
C ILE A 855 2.74 22.28 -20.72
N THR A 856 3.13 21.21 -21.41
CA THR A 856 4.52 20.79 -21.54
C THR A 856 4.99 20.94 -22.98
N LYS A 857 6.17 21.50 -23.17
CA LYS A 857 6.87 21.59 -24.46
C LYS A 857 8.18 20.84 -24.38
N SER A 858 8.36 19.82 -25.22
CA SER A 858 9.65 19.11 -25.38
C SER A 858 10.60 19.90 -26.26
N LEU A 859 11.86 20.03 -25.83
CA LEU A 859 12.96 20.80 -26.40
C LEU A 859 14.18 19.93 -26.61
N ILE A 860 15.17 20.41 -27.41
CA ILE A 860 16.51 19.83 -27.57
C ILE A 860 16.44 18.33 -27.95
N GLY A 861 15.73 18.00 -29.05
CA GLY A 861 15.62 16.62 -29.50
C GLY A 861 15.01 15.69 -28.46
N GLN A 862 14.03 16.19 -27.68
CA GLN A 862 13.34 15.49 -26.59
C GLN A 862 14.21 15.17 -25.35
N ARG A 863 15.36 15.83 -25.21
CA ARG A 863 16.22 15.72 -24.02
C ARG A 863 15.84 16.67 -22.89
N ALA A 864 15.06 17.70 -23.18
CA ALA A 864 14.60 18.65 -22.18
C ALA A 864 13.11 18.96 -22.35
N ASP A 865 12.41 19.27 -21.27
CA ASP A 865 11.04 19.76 -21.29
C ASP A 865 10.94 21.07 -20.53
N LEU A 866 10.06 21.93 -21.01
CA LEU A 866 9.57 23.10 -20.28
C LEU A 866 8.08 22.87 -19.99
N ARG A 867 7.72 22.88 -18.69
CA ARG A 867 6.36 22.62 -18.22
C ARG A 867 5.85 23.84 -17.44
N LEU A 868 4.69 24.32 -17.83
CA LEU A 868 3.93 25.30 -17.06
C LEU A 868 2.76 24.57 -16.41
N THR A 869 2.68 24.58 -15.07
CA THR A 869 1.63 23.93 -14.30
C THR A 869 0.88 24.95 -13.47
N GLY A 870 -0.45 24.97 -13.54
CA GLY A 870 -1.33 25.69 -12.64
C GLY A 870 -2.00 24.69 -11.69
N LEU A 871 -1.87 24.91 -10.40
CA LEU A 871 -2.45 24.12 -9.34
C LEU A 871 -3.56 24.90 -8.64
N ASP A 872 -4.62 24.19 -8.25
CA ASP A 872 -5.84 24.76 -7.64
C ASP A 872 -6.34 26.02 -8.39
N LEU A 873 -6.55 25.87 -9.70
CA LEU A 873 -6.94 26.99 -10.58
C LEU A 873 -8.25 27.66 -10.15
N LEU A 874 -9.11 26.97 -9.41
CA LEU A 874 -10.37 27.49 -8.87
C LEU A 874 -10.20 28.19 -7.52
N ASP A 875 -9.04 28.03 -6.85
CA ASP A 875 -8.75 28.59 -5.52
C ASP A 875 -9.76 28.11 -4.47
N ARG A 876 -10.00 26.79 -4.41
CA ARG A 876 -11.04 26.16 -3.61
C ARG A 876 -10.52 25.05 -2.72
N ASN A 877 -9.20 24.91 -2.56
CA ASN A 877 -8.60 23.96 -1.64
C ASN A 877 -8.75 24.46 -0.20
N GLU A 878 -9.79 24.01 0.48
CA GLU A 878 -10.10 24.41 1.86
C GLU A 878 -9.52 23.44 2.92
N GLY A 879 -8.85 22.35 2.51
CA GLY A 879 -8.25 21.38 3.41
C GLY A 879 -9.26 20.71 4.38
N ILE A 880 -10.48 20.43 3.90
CA ILE A 880 -11.57 19.87 4.71
C ILE A 880 -11.52 18.35 4.67
N SER A 881 -11.61 17.71 5.84
CA SER A 881 -11.79 16.28 6.00
C SER A 881 -12.86 15.94 7.03
N PHE A 882 -13.49 14.76 6.89
CA PHE A 882 -14.48 14.23 7.81
C PHE A 882 -14.09 12.85 8.28
N THR A 883 -14.11 12.62 9.58
CA THR A 883 -13.75 11.35 10.21
C THR A 883 -14.85 10.93 11.18
N ASN A 884 -15.21 9.63 11.12
CA ASN A 884 -16.03 8.97 12.14
C ASN A 884 -15.22 7.89 12.80
N SER A 885 -15.26 7.80 14.10
CA SER A 885 -14.63 6.74 14.85
C SER A 885 -15.37 6.55 16.19
N GLY A 886 -15.54 5.27 16.61
CA GLY A 886 -16.03 4.88 17.91
C GLY A 886 -17.25 5.68 18.36
N ASN A 887 -17.03 6.73 19.12
CA ASN A 887 -18.08 7.54 19.74
C ASN A 887 -18.08 9.01 19.28
N PHE A 888 -17.37 9.37 18.20
CA PHE A 888 -17.34 10.77 17.71
C PHE A 888 -17.45 10.90 16.20
N VAL A 889 -17.91 12.07 15.78
CA VAL A 889 -17.88 12.59 14.42
C VAL A 889 -17.09 13.88 14.42
N ARG A 890 -16.16 14.03 13.46
CA ARG A 890 -15.24 15.16 13.38
C ARG A 890 -15.22 15.76 11.97
N GLU A 891 -15.34 17.08 11.88
CA GLU A 891 -14.94 17.89 10.74
C GLU A 891 -13.62 18.57 11.07
N GLU A 892 -12.62 18.42 10.24
CA GLU A 892 -11.32 19.02 10.39
C GLU A 892 -11.01 19.89 9.19
N ARG A 893 -10.48 21.07 9.42
CA ARG A 893 -9.98 21.99 8.39
C ARG A 893 -8.54 22.33 8.71
N ILE A 894 -7.68 22.15 7.71
CA ILE A 894 -6.27 22.48 7.81
C ILE A 894 -5.94 23.45 6.68
N ASN A 895 -5.12 24.48 6.96
CA ASN A 895 -4.63 25.36 5.93
C ASN A 895 -3.98 24.54 4.80
N SER A 896 -4.24 24.90 3.56
CA SER A 896 -3.76 24.17 2.39
C SER A 896 -3.03 25.10 1.42
N LEU A 897 -2.27 24.51 0.49
CA LEU A 897 -1.69 25.27 -0.61
C LEU A 897 -2.82 25.85 -1.49
N GLY A 898 -2.90 27.18 -1.58
CA GLY A 898 -3.78 27.85 -2.50
C GLY A 898 -3.29 27.78 -3.95
N ARG A 899 -3.96 28.50 -4.83
CA ARG A 899 -3.62 28.58 -6.25
C ARG A 899 -2.22 29.14 -6.50
N TYR A 900 -1.43 28.40 -7.31
CA TYR A 900 -0.14 28.91 -7.83
C TYR A 900 0.14 28.38 -9.24
N VAL A 901 1.08 29.07 -9.93
CA VAL A 901 1.53 28.70 -11.27
C VAL A 901 3.04 28.52 -11.24
N MET A 902 3.52 27.34 -11.65
CA MET A 902 4.94 26.96 -11.61
C MET A 902 5.46 26.68 -13.01
N LEU A 903 6.64 27.22 -13.34
CA LEU A 903 7.40 26.91 -14.53
C LEU A 903 8.51 25.93 -14.14
N THR A 904 8.51 24.73 -14.73
CA THR A 904 9.48 23.66 -14.44
C THR A 904 10.30 23.33 -15.69
N PHE A 905 11.61 23.29 -15.54
CA PHE A 905 12.54 22.76 -16.55
C PHE A 905 12.99 21.36 -16.14
N ILE A 906 12.92 20.38 -17.06
CA ILE A 906 13.28 18.99 -16.84
C ILE A 906 14.35 18.63 -17.86
N TYR A 907 15.49 18.08 -17.41
CA TYR A 907 16.58 17.62 -18.28
C TYR A 907 16.87 16.13 -18.05
N ARG A 908 16.98 15.36 -19.16
CA ARG A 908 17.23 13.93 -19.13
C ARG A 908 18.69 13.64 -19.37
N LEU A 909 19.23 12.82 -18.48
CA LEU A 909 20.59 12.30 -18.53
C LEU A 909 20.55 10.93 -19.22
N SER A 910 21.31 10.73 -20.28
CA SER A 910 21.56 9.41 -20.87
C SER A 910 22.98 9.35 -21.38
N GLY A 911 23.71 8.29 -21.04
CA GLY A 911 25.13 8.13 -21.34
C GLY A 911 25.47 7.07 -22.39
N SER A 912 24.51 6.54 -23.12
CA SER A 912 24.79 5.71 -24.27
C SER A 912 25.16 6.60 -25.44
N GLY A 913 26.46 6.69 -25.75
CA GLY A 913 27.01 7.41 -26.90
C GLY A 913 26.74 6.75 -28.26
N ARG A 914 25.62 6.03 -28.40
CA ARG A 914 25.11 5.61 -29.70
C ARG A 914 23.72 6.18 -29.86
N GLU A 915 23.61 7.22 -30.67
CA GLU A 915 22.35 7.55 -31.33
C GLU A 915 21.81 6.27 -31.96
N THR A 916 20.74 5.71 -31.44
CA THR A 916 19.93 4.76 -32.18
C THR A 916 19.43 5.55 -33.39
N THR A 917 20.03 5.34 -34.51
CA THR A 917 19.52 5.82 -35.80
C THR A 917 18.08 5.35 -35.92
N ARG A 918 17.16 6.26 -35.65
CA ARG A 918 15.76 6.13 -36.06
C ARG A 918 15.73 5.82 -37.54
N GLY A 919 14.95 4.84 -37.90
CA GLY A 919 14.79 4.24 -39.21
C GLY A 919 14.96 5.22 -40.36
N MET A 920 15.80 4.83 -41.31
CA MET A 920 15.94 5.50 -42.59
C MET A 920 14.55 5.68 -43.21
N PRO A 921 14.30 6.82 -43.88
CA PRO A 921 13.05 7.03 -44.58
C PRO A 921 12.90 5.91 -45.64
N VAL A 922 11.77 5.25 -45.66
CA VAL A 922 11.40 4.31 -46.70
C VAL A 922 11.43 5.04 -48.04
N ILE A 923 12.47 4.82 -48.83
CA ILE A 923 12.48 5.21 -50.25
C ILE A 923 11.51 4.26 -50.97
N ARG A 924 10.28 4.73 -51.24
CA ARG A 924 9.41 4.12 -52.21
C ARG A 924 10.07 4.19 -53.56
N MET A 925 10.64 3.09 -54.05
CA MET A 925 10.91 2.93 -55.45
C MET A 925 9.55 2.66 -56.15
N MET A 926 9.06 3.64 -56.93
CA MET A 926 8.08 3.40 -57.98
C MET A 926 8.80 2.62 -59.11
N GLY A 927 8.27 1.45 -59.41
CA GLY A 927 8.61 0.67 -60.58
C GLY A 927 7.50 -0.30 -60.85
#